data_1f44918caa1389f75abef0cf2fde7966
#
_entry.id   1f44918caa1389f75abef0cf2fde7966
#
_cell.length_a   1.000
_cell.length_b   1.000
_cell.length_c   1.000
_cell.angle_alpha   90.00
_cell.angle_beta   90.00
_cell.angle_gamma   90.00
#
_symmetry.space_group_name_H-M   'P 1'
#
loop_
_entity.id
_entity.type
_entity.pdbx_description
1 polymer ?
#
loop_
_entity_poly.entity_id
_entity_poly.type
_entity_poly.pdbx_seq_one_letter_code
_entity_poly.pdbx_strand_id
1 'polypeptide(L)'
;MRRRRKYDFYLVVFLTILTVGYFTYNHMSAESRGVENYSEALEAYKSSDYEKAYEEFAKVPSGSTLKPSALFRQARCATNMDKKELAIKKYNRIVHSSVKSSIAPISEYNMANLMFEIQDKGAKKHFKKIIKKYPTSDYAVASNYYLGLIEVSNPPKSERWLKKSKNRAFIYFKNYLEEAPDGRFALKTIDEIKKLGVQLTNYDNLLIAKSYYANGEYTKAKYYLNKTTLAESWSDFAKNEYKLGNKEKANYYAELGLKKHASNTPNADVYEVIDNYIASFPQRRDGIIKLNSLGLNSTGADYAAYLNCNEVVASNLKEACYRTLYEKYPSGQFSADSLFNIFMAKYLQKKYYDAQRLGFLHLKKFPDVNSSPAVTYYMGKIAFKLKHYESSNNYYKQVIAKYPDSYYAFRANYNLYKDDGLFPFLELNEKPVVFPYKKSLDNNLVVKLAYLKDYDLVEELCKKDKFIQSWIAYEKENYTISAVLARKGMEELAVKPSFEDLRWRLVYPMHYYDIVDKVKGGNNPIILEAIIKEESHFNPFAKSSVGAAGLMQLMPATYNEVVKKHNLPSDLNAETANITAGSYYYSGLKKVLGNKDLYAIAAYNGGIGSVTNWFSKLIYSDIDEFVEQIPYPETKNYVKKVLRTYWVYGNVY
;
A
#
# COMPACT_ATOMS: atom_id res chain seq x y z
N MET A 1 -41.35 36.05 -48.19
CA MET A 1 -41.24 35.50 -46.81
C MET A 1 -40.14 34.46 -46.62
N ARG A 2 -39.90 33.47 -47.51
CA ARG A 2 -38.85 32.40 -47.30
C ARG A 2 -37.39 32.92 -47.31
N ARG A 3 -37.02 33.96 -48.05
CA ARG A 3 -35.67 34.54 -48.06
C ARG A 3 -35.30 35.24 -46.74
N ARG A 4 -36.25 36.02 -46.15
CA ARG A 4 -36.00 36.72 -44.86
C ARG A 4 -35.74 35.76 -43.71
N ARG A 5 -36.49 34.65 -43.60
CA ARG A 5 -36.26 33.61 -42.57
C ARG A 5 -34.90 32.91 -42.67
N LYS A 6 -34.32 32.78 -43.88
CA LYS A 6 -32.97 32.24 -44.04
C LYS A 6 -31.89 33.21 -43.52
N TYR A 7 -32.03 34.50 -43.79
CA TYR A 7 -31.08 35.50 -43.28
C TYR A 7 -31.15 35.65 -41.77
N ASP A 8 -32.30 35.60 -41.18
CA ASP A 8 -32.49 35.60 -39.71
C ASP A 8 -31.86 34.36 -39.07
N PHE A 9 -31.98 33.21 -39.68
CA PHE A 9 -31.34 31.98 -39.20
C PHE A 9 -29.82 32.07 -39.26
N TYR A 10 -29.24 32.52 -40.35
CA TYR A 10 -27.80 32.71 -40.48
C TYR A 10 -27.26 33.79 -39.53
N LEU A 11 -28.00 34.84 -39.29
CA LEU A 11 -27.64 35.89 -38.34
C LEU A 11 -27.61 35.32 -36.90
N VAL A 12 -28.62 34.53 -36.52
CA VAL A 12 -28.67 33.88 -35.21
C VAL A 12 -27.51 32.91 -35.04
N VAL A 13 -27.24 32.07 -36.05
CA VAL A 13 -26.08 31.13 -36.00
C VAL A 13 -24.77 31.91 -35.89
N PHE A 14 -24.58 32.97 -36.65
CA PHE A 14 -23.37 33.80 -36.61
C PHE A 14 -23.20 34.49 -35.24
N LEU A 15 -24.26 35.05 -34.66
CA LEU A 15 -24.25 35.66 -33.34
C LEU A 15 -23.98 34.61 -32.25
N THR A 16 -24.50 33.38 -32.40
CA THR A 16 -24.23 32.27 -31.47
C THR A 16 -22.76 31.86 -31.55
N ILE A 17 -22.19 31.77 -32.76
CA ILE A 17 -20.76 31.45 -32.94
C ILE A 17 -19.88 32.56 -32.35
N LEU A 18 -20.22 33.84 -32.56
CA LEU A 18 -19.48 34.96 -31.99
C LEU A 18 -19.56 34.98 -30.46
N THR A 19 -20.75 34.74 -29.89
CA THR A 19 -20.91 34.67 -28.42
C THR A 19 -20.16 33.49 -27.83
N VAL A 20 -20.24 32.30 -28.41
CA VAL A 20 -19.45 31.12 -27.98
C VAL A 20 -17.97 31.41 -28.14
N GLY A 21 -17.53 31.98 -29.27
CA GLY A 21 -16.12 32.36 -29.47
C GLY A 21 -15.62 33.37 -28.44
N TYR A 22 -16.42 34.40 -28.12
CA TYR A 22 -16.09 35.41 -27.11
C TYR A 22 -16.02 34.78 -25.68
N PHE A 23 -16.96 33.92 -25.34
CA PHE A 23 -16.96 33.22 -24.03
C PHE A 23 -15.77 32.27 -23.91
N THR A 24 -15.41 31.51 -24.95
CA THR A 24 -14.25 30.60 -24.95
C THR A 24 -12.94 31.37 -24.85
N TYR A 25 -12.80 32.48 -25.60
CA TYR A 25 -11.62 33.35 -25.55
C TYR A 25 -11.44 33.96 -24.15
N ASN A 26 -12.51 34.50 -23.56
CA ASN A 26 -12.46 35.06 -22.21
C ASN A 26 -12.17 33.99 -21.14
N HIS A 27 -12.69 32.79 -21.29
CA HIS A 27 -12.40 31.69 -20.40
C HIS A 27 -10.92 31.27 -20.51
N MET A 28 -10.40 31.08 -21.70
CA MET A 28 -8.99 30.74 -21.93
C MET A 28 -8.04 31.83 -21.37
N SER A 29 -8.38 33.11 -21.56
CA SER A 29 -7.58 34.21 -20.99
C SER A 29 -7.67 34.29 -19.47
N ALA A 30 -8.80 33.93 -18.87
CA ALA A 30 -8.97 33.86 -17.42
C ALA A 30 -8.18 32.68 -16.81
N GLU A 31 -8.14 31.53 -17.50
CA GLU A 31 -7.34 30.39 -17.06
C GLU A 31 -5.85 30.68 -17.11
N SER A 32 -5.33 31.25 -18.21
CA SER A 32 -3.90 31.59 -18.32
C SER A 32 -3.45 32.55 -17.20
N ARG A 33 -4.19 33.64 -17.01
CA ARG A 33 -3.93 34.57 -15.90
C ARG A 33 -4.14 33.93 -14.52
N GLY A 34 -5.07 32.96 -14.44
CA GLY A 34 -5.30 32.21 -13.22
C GLY A 34 -4.10 31.36 -12.81
N VAL A 35 -3.47 30.69 -13.79
CA VAL A 35 -2.25 29.87 -13.58
C VAL A 35 -1.09 30.76 -13.15
N GLU A 36 -0.84 31.87 -13.86
CA GLU A 36 0.25 32.80 -13.56
C GLU A 36 0.12 33.41 -12.16
N ASN A 37 -1.01 34.03 -11.85
CA ASN A 37 -1.23 34.65 -10.54
C ASN A 37 -1.23 33.63 -9.40
N TYR A 38 -1.72 32.38 -9.65
CA TYR A 38 -1.68 31.32 -8.65
C TYR A 38 -0.25 30.87 -8.36
N SER A 39 0.58 30.75 -9.40
CA SER A 39 1.99 30.34 -9.25
C SER A 39 2.78 31.34 -8.41
N GLU A 40 2.68 32.64 -8.73
CA GLU A 40 3.32 33.72 -7.96
C GLU A 40 2.84 33.76 -6.50
N ALA A 41 1.53 33.63 -6.30
CA ALA A 41 0.96 33.56 -4.97
C ALA A 41 1.43 32.36 -4.16
N LEU A 42 1.62 31.21 -4.83
CA LEU A 42 2.07 29.99 -4.19
C LEU A 42 3.55 30.08 -3.75
N GLU A 43 4.40 30.75 -4.53
CA GLU A 43 5.78 31.01 -4.15
C GLU A 43 5.87 31.90 -2.90
N ALA A 44 5.09 32.99 -2.85
CA ALA A 44 4.98 33.83 -1.66
C ALA A 44 4.45 33.03 -0.44
N TYR A 45 3.47 32.15 -0.66
CA TYR A 45 2.93 31.27 0.40
C TYR A 45 4.01 30.32 0.95
N LYS A 46 4.79 29.69 0.06
CA LYS A 46 5.90 28.77 0.44
C LYS A 46 7.02 29.48 1.19
N SER A 47 7.29 30.74 0.87
CA SER A 47 8.25 31.57 1.60
C SER A 47 7.70 32.17 2.90
N SER A 48 6.44 31.80 3.29
CA SER A 48 5.74 32.31 4.48
C SER A 48 5.41 33.81 4.46
N ASP A 49 5.48 34.46 3.29
CA ASP A 49 4.99 35.84 3.10
C ASP A 49 3.47 35.80 2.87
N TYR A 50 2.73 35.67 3.98
CA TYR A 50 1.27 35.42 3.91
C TYR A 50 0.48 36.64 3.50
N GLU A 51 0.96 37.88 3.78
CA GLU A 51 0.36 39.11 3.31
C GLU A 51 0.41 39.19 1.79
N LYS A 52 1.60 39.06 1.21
CA LYS A 52 1.79 39.07 -0.25
C LYS A 52 1.04 37.92 -0.92
N ALA A 53 1.14 36.71 -0.38
CA ALA A 53 0.42 35.56 -0.92
C ALA A 53 -1.10 35.77 -0.94
N TYR A 54 -1.66 36.37 0.12
CA TYR A 54 -3.09 36.69 0.20
C TYR A 54 -3.53 37.65 -0.89
N GLU A 55 -2.75 38.68 -1.17
CA GLU A 55 -3.01 39.68 -2.21
C GLU A 55 -2.90 39.08 -3.62
N GLU A 56 -1.84 38.29 -3.87
CA GLU A 56 -1.63 37.66 -5.16
C GLU A 56 -2.72 36.59 -5.46
N PHE A 57 -3.13 35.75 -4.49
CA PHE A 57 -4.25 34.84 -4.67
C PHE A 57 -5.58 35.59 -4.95
N ALA A 58 -5.74 36.83 -4.52
CA ALA A 58 -6.92 37.63 -4.82
C ALA A 58 -7.04 37.95 -6.32
N LYS A 59 -5.89 38.11 -7.00
CA LYS A 59 -5.80 38.44 -8.44
C LYS A 59 -6.25 37.27 -9.36
N VAL A 60 -6.33 36.05 -8.84
CA VAL A 60 -6.83 34.90 -9.61
C VAL A 60 -8.26 35.15 -10.08
N PRO A 61 -8.52 35.18 -11.42
CA PRO A 61 -9.83 35.58 -11.96
C PRO A 61 -10.98 34.68 -11.47
N SER A 62 -12.18 35.25 -11.34
CA SER A 62 -13.38 34.49 -10.95
C SER A 62 -13.79 33.42 -11.95
N GLY A 63 -13.42 33.58 -13.22
CA GLY A 63 -13.68 32.63 -14.32
C GLY A 63 -12.64 31.48 -14.37
N SER A 64 -11.55 31.54 -13.60
CA SER A 64 -10.56 30.47 -13.55
C SER A 64 -11.03 29.29 -12.69
N THR A 65 -10.74 28.08 -13.13
CA THR A 65 -10.96 26.83 -12.37
C THR A 65 -10.14 26.80 -11.07
N LEU A 66 -9.08 27.59 -10.96
CA LEU A 66 -8.23 27.75 -9.77
C LEU A 66 -8.85 28.67 -8.70
N LYS A 67 -9.95 29.40 -8.99
CA LYS A 67 -10.52 30.36 -8.04
C LYS A 67 -10.91 29.77 -6.70
N PRO A 68 -11.53 28.57 -6.61
CA PRO A 68 -11.80 27.93 -5.31
C PRO A 68 -10.54 27.64 -4.52
N SER A 69 -9.46 27.19 -5.17
CA SER A 69 -8.16 26.93 -4.52
C SER A 69 -7.49 28.22 -4.06
N ALA A 70 -7.57 29.29 -4.87
CA ALA A 70 -7.07 30.59 -4.49
C ALA A 70 -7.81 31.16 -3.26
N LEU A 71 -9.14 31.03 -3.20
CA LEU A 71 -9.91 31.38 -2.00
C LEU A 71 -9.53 30.55 -0.78
N PHE A 72 -9.29 29.25 -0.98
CA PHE A 72 -8.82 28.37 0.08
C PHE A 72 -7.45 28.79 0.60
N ARG A 73 -6.50 29.09 -0.29
CA ARG A 73 -5.17 29.59 0.07
C ARG A 73 -5.24 30.97 0.74
N GLN A 74 -6.11 31.87 0.27
CA GLN A 74 -6.38 33.13 0.99
C GLN A 74 -6.87 32.91 2.43
N ALA A 75 -7.77 31.92 2.62
CA ALA A 75 -8.23 31.59 3.96
C ALA A 75 -7.09 31.04 4.84
N ARG A 76 -6.22 30.21 4.27
CA ARG A 76 -5.01 29.70 4.97
C ARG A 76 -4.04 30.84 5.31
N CYS A 77 -3.78 31.77 4.39
CA CYS A 77 -2.98 32.98 4.68
C CYS A 77 -3.60 33.77 5.84
N ALA A 78 -4.92 34.05 5.79
CA ALA A 78 -5.60 34.75 6.85
C ALA A 78 -5.52 34.03 8.22
N THR A 79 -5.60 32.70 8.21
CA THR A 79 -5.40 31.89 9.43
C THR A 79 -3.98 32.04 9.98
N ASN A 80 -2.96 31.96 9.12
CA ASN A 80 -1.56 32.12 9.53
C ASN A 80 -1.22 33.53 10.03
N MET A 81 -1.98 34.53 9.58
CA MET A 81 -1.92 35.93 10.08
C MET A 81 -2.78 36.17 11.34
N ASP A 82 -3.37 35.12 11.93
CA ASP A 82 -4.34 35.17 13.06
C ASP A 82 -5.62 36.02 12.75
N LYS A 83 -5.97 36.23 11.47
CA LYS A 83 -7.18 36.94 11.03
C LYS A 83 -8.34 35.97 10.82
N LYS A 84 -8.82 35.34 11.92
CA LYS A 84 -9.76 34.20 11.88
C LYS A 84 -11.09 34.52 11.21
N GLU A 85 -11.69 35.69 11.47
CA GLU A 85 -12.95 36.12 10.86
C GLU A 85 -12.82 36.29 9.33
N LEU A 86 -11.66 36.80 8.88
CA LEU A 86 -11.36 36.93 7.46
C LEU A 86 -11.23 35.56 6.80
N ALA A 87 -10.56 34.61 7.47
CA ALA A 87 -10.46 33.22 7.01
C ALA A 87 -11.82 32.55 6.90
N ILE A 88 -12.68 32.66 7.90
CA ILE A 88 -14.07 32.18 7.91
C ILE A 88 -14.85 32.74 6.71
N LYS A 89 -14.73 34.05 6.45
CA LYS A 89 -15.39 34.69 5.30
C LYS A 89 -14.93 34.11 3.96
N LYS A 90 -13.64 33.77 3.80
CA LYS A 90 -13.10 33.19 2.57
C LYS A 90 -13.58 31.75 2.40
N TYR A 91 -13.51 30.91 3.44
CA TYR A 91 -14.04 29.55 3.40
C TYR A 91 -15.55 29.53 3.10
N ASN A 92 -16.31 30.43 3.71
CA ASN A 92 -17.75 30.53 3.48
C ASN A 92 -18.10 30.81 2.00
N ARG A 93 -17.31 31.61 1.29
CA ARG A 93 -17.48 31.83 -0.15
C ARG A 93 -17.31 30.55 -0.97
N ILE A 94 -16.41 29.64 -0.57
CA ILE A 94 -16.23 28.36 -1.25
C ILE A 94 -17.43 27.44 -0.99
N VAL A 95 -17.85 27.34 0.27
CA VAL A 95 -18.94 26.45 0.72
C VAL A 95 -20.29 26.82 0.09
N HIS A 96 -20.52 28.10 -0.20
CA HIS A 96 -21.76 28.63 -0.78
C HIS A 96 -21.64 28.93 -2.28
N SER A 97 -20.52 28.60 -2.91
CA SER A 97 -20.37 28.72 -4.37
C SER A 97 -21.36 27.82 -5.10
N SER A 98 -21.91 28.32 -6.21
CA SER A 98 -22.74 27.53 -7.11
C SER A 98 -21.99 26.41 -7.82
N VAL A 99 -20.66 26.52 -7.89
CA VAL A 99 -19.77 25.50 -8.47
C VAL A 99 -19.46 24.44 -7.41
N LYS A 100 -19.83 23.19 -7.68
CA LYS A 100 -19.44 22.05 -6.86
C LYS A 100 -17.91 21.88 -6.91
N SER A 101 -17.23 22.25 -5.85
CA SER A 101 -15.77 22.14 -5.75
C SER A 101 -15.36 21.00 -4.83
N SER A 102 -14.35 20.22 -5.22
CA SER A 102 -13.72 19.21 -4.38
C SER A 102 -13.10 19.78 -3.09
N ILE A 103 -12.84 21.09 -3.05
CA ILE A 103 -12.31 21.81 -1.88
C ILE A 103 -13.41 22.16 -0.86
N ALA A 104 -14.70 22.05 -1.21
CA ALA A 104 -15.79 22.45 -0.32
C ALA A 104 -15.81 21.67 1.01
N PRO A 105 -15.58 20.33 1.07
CA PRO A 105 -15.59 19.58 2.32
C PRO A 105 -14.53 20.07 3.31
N ILE A 106 -13.28 20.21 2.86
CA ILE A 106 -12.19 20.70 3.70
C ILE A 106 -12.39 22.17 4.10
N SER A 107 -12.94 23.00 3.20
CA SER A 107 -13.25 24.39 3.50
C SER A 107 -14.32 24.52 4.58
N GLU A 108 -15.39 23.71 4.51
CA GLU A 108 -16.45 23.70 5.53
C GLU A 108 -15.91 23.21 6.88
N TYR A 109 -15.02 22.21 6.86
CA TYR A 109 -14.38 21.71 8.08
C TYR A 109 -13.44 22.74 8.72
N ASN A 110 -12.55 23.39 7.94
CA ASN A 110 -11.64 24.40 8.46
C ASN A 110 -12.41 25.63 8.97
N MET A 111 -13.48 26.03 8.26
CA MET A 111 -14.36 27.08 8.72
C MET A 111 -15.02 26.73 10.07
N ALA A 112 -15.57 25.52 10.19
CA ALA A 112 -16.19 25.07 11.44
C ALA A 112 -15.18 25.02 12.61
N ASN A 113 -13.93 24.61 12.36
CA ASN A 113 -12.86 24.64 13.36
C ASN A 113 -12.55 26.07 13.84
N LEU A 114 -12.37 27.01 12.92
CA LEU A 114 -12.13 28.42 13.29
C LEU A 114 -13.31 29.02 14.05
N MET A 115 -14.56 28.73 13.61
CA MET A 115 -15.77 29.13 14.33
C MET A 115 -15.80 28.54 15.74
N PHE A 116 -15.37 27.28 15.93
CA PHE A 116 -15.26 26.67 17.25
C PHE A 116 -14.22 27.37 18.11
N GLU A 117 -13.06 27.70 17.58
CA GLU A 117 -12.00 28.41 18.28
C GLU A 117 -12.43 29.81 18.76
N ILE A 118 -13.21 30.54 17.95
CA ILE A 118 -13.76 31.86 18.33
C ILE A 118 -15.10 31.75 19.09
N GLN A 119 -15.49 30.53 19.49
CA GLN A 119 -16.74 30.25 20.21
C GLN A 119 -18.04 30.64 19.48
N ASP A 120 -18.01 30.67 18.15
CA ASP A 120 -19.20 30.93 17.33
C ASP A 120 -20.17 29.72 17.41
N LYS A 121 -21.41 29.99 17.81
CA LYS A 121 -22.48 28.97 17.91
C LYS A 121 -22.81 28.26 16.58
N GLY A 122 -22.48 28.87 15.45
CA GLY A 122 -22.64 28.31 14.11
C GLY A 122 -21.77 27.06 13.85
N ALA A 123 -20.63 26.91 14.56
CA ALA A 123 -19.73 25.78 14.41
C ALA A 123 -20.47 24.43 14.48
N LYS A 124 -21.36 24.25 15.45
CA LYS A 124 -22.17 23.03 15.61
C LYS A 124 -22.98 22.67 14.38
N LYS A 125 -23.57 23.66 13.71
CA LYS A 125 -24.38 23.48 12.50
C LYS A 125 -23.52 22.95 11.35
N HIS A 126 -22.32 23.53 11.17
CA HIS A 126 -21.39 23.13 10.12
C HIS A 126 -20.82 21.73 10.33
N PHE A 127 -20.39 21.35 11.54
CA PHE A 127 -19.96 20.00 11.83
C PHE A 127 -21.05 18.95 11.57
N LYS A 128 -22.30 19.21 11.97
CA LYS A 128 -23.44 18.32 11.64
C LYS A 128 -23.69 18.21 10.14
N LYS A 129 -23.54 19.33 9.40
CA LYS A 129 -23.70 19.36 7.96
C LYS A 129 -22.62 18.55 7.25
N ILE A 130 -21.37 18.57 7.74
CA ILE A 130 -20.26 17.77 7.23
C ILE A 130 -20.56 16.27 7.37
N ILE A 131 -20.97 15.80 8.55
CA ILE A 131 -21.35 14.41 8.80
C ILE A 131 -22.46 13.97 7.83
N LYS A 132 -23.49 14.81 7.65
CA LYS A 132 -24.62 14.50 6.78
C LYS A 132 -24.24 14.49 5.28
N LYS A 133 -23.43 15.44 4.85
CA LYS A 133 -23.14 15.67 3.42
C LYS A 133 -21.96 14.86 2.91
N TYR A 134 -21.00 14.55 3.80
CA TYR A 134 -19.73 13.88 3.47
C TYR A 134 -19.43 12.73 4.44
N PRO A 135 -20.36 11.77 4.63
CA PRO A 135 -20.30 10.78 5.73
C PRO A 135 -19.06 9.89 5.70
N THR A 136 -18.45 9.64 4.54
CA THR A 136 -17.28 8.78 4.37
C THR A 136 -15.96 9.55 4.39
N SER A 137 -15.98 10.84 4.73
CA SER A 137 -14.77 11.67 4.78
C SER A 137 -14.15 11.68 6.17
N ASP A 138 -12.82 11.81 6.24
CA ASP A 138 -12.09 12.01 7.50
C ASP A 138 -12.59 13.26 8.25
N TYR A 139 -13.15 14.24 7.52
CA TYR A 139 -13.75 15.43 8.12
C TYR A 139 -15.02 15.12 8.89
N ALA A 140 -15.83 14.14 8.42
CA ALA A 140 -17.02 13.68 9.14
C ALA A 140 -16.62 12.97 10.43
N VAL A 141 -15.60 12.10 10.35
CA VAL A 141 -15.05 11.43 11.54
C VAL A 141 -14.54 12.46 12.55
N ALA A 142 -13.67 13.39 12.12
CA ALA A 142 -13.14 14.44 12.98
C ALA A 142 -14.23 15.37 13.54
N SER A 143 -15.32 15.62 12.79
CA SER A 143 -16.46 16.41 13.26
C SER A 143 -17.15 15.82 14.48
N ASN A 144 -17.13 14.49 14.65
CA ASN A 144 -17.66 13.85 15.86
C ASN A 144 -16.88 14.29 17.12
N TYR A 145 -15.55 14.36 17.06
CA TYR A 145 -14.74 14.86 18.17
C TYR A 145 -15.16 16.29 18.57
N TYR A 146 -15.25 17.22 17.61
CA TYR A 146 -15.62 18.61 17.89
C TYR A 146 -17.07 18.75 18.37
N LEU A 147 -18.00 17.95 17.84
CA LEU A 147 -19.38 17.94 18.35
C LEU A 147 -19.45 17.46 19.80
N GLY A 148 -18.64 16.47 20.16
CA GLY A 148 -18.49 16.05 21.56
C GLY A 148 -17.99 17.18 22.44
N LEU A 149 -16.94 17.92 22.03
CA LEU A 149 -16.42 19.08 22.74
C LEU A 149 -17.47 20.19 22.88
N ILE A 150 -18.22 20.51 21.83
CA ILE A 150 -19.29 21.53 21.86
C ILE A 150 -20.39 21.17 22.86
N GLU A 151 -20.73 19.89 23.01
CA GLU A 151 -21.73 19.46 24.00
C GLU A 151 -21.27 19.68 25.44
N VAL A 152 -19.96 19.70 25.71
CA VAL A 152 -19.42 19.82 27.08
C VAL A 152 -18.87 21.22 27.41
N SER A 153 -18.53 22.04 26.40
CA SER A 153 -17.91 23.36 26.61
C SER A 153 -18.85 24.38 27.29
N ASN A 154 -20.17 24.25 27.08
CA ASN A 154 -21.18 25.13 27.71
C ASN A 154 -22.23 24.28 28.42
N PRO A 155 -21.95 23.72 29.61
CA PRO A 155 -22.84 22.81 30.26
C PRO A 155 -24.11 23.54 30.74
N PRO A 156 -25.30 22.94 30.49
CA PRO A 156 -26.56 23.50 31.02
C PRO A 156 -26.61 23.52 32.56
N LYS A 157 -27.19 24.55 33.13
CA LYS A 157 -27.37 24.65 34.59
C LYS A 157 -28.30 23.57 35.19
N SER A 158 -29.27 23.08 34.41
CA SER A 158 -30.22 22.06 34.87
C SER A 158 -29.57 20.67 34.79
N GLU A 159 -29.63 19.90 35.86
CA GLU A 159 -29.07 18.56 35.97
C GLU A 159 -29.60 17.60 34.90
N ARG A 160 -30.89 17.63 34.60
CA ARG A 160 -31.53 16.86 33.51
C ARG A 160 -30.91 17.14 32.14
N TRP A 161 -30.66 18.43 31.82
CA TRP A 161 -30.08 18.84 30.57
C TRP A 161 -28.58 18.57 30.53
N LEU A 162 -27.90 18.68 31.67
CA LEU A 162 -26.49 18.32 31.81
C LEU A 162 -26.29 16.82 31.51
N LYS A 163 -27.12 15.94 32.07
CA LYS A 163 -27.07 14.50 31.76
C LYS A 163 -27.32 14.21 30.30
N LYS A 164 -28.29 14.91 29.65
CA LYS A 164 -28.54 14.77 28.21
C LYS A 164 -27.32 15.25 27.37
N SER A 165 -26.70 16.35 27.77
CA SER A 165 -25.52 16.90 27.10
C SER A 165 -24.33 15.90 27.16
N LYS A 166 -24.05 15.36 28.38
CA LYS A 166 -23.01 14.35 28.57
C LYS A 166 -23.24 13.10 27.71
N ASN A 167 -24.49 12.61 27.68
CA ASN A 167 -24.82 11.45 26.84
C ASN A 167 -24.61 11.72 25.32
N ARG A 168 -24.98 12.92 24.84
CA ARG A 168 -24.73 13.27 23.44
C ARG A 168 -23.25 13.40 23.15
N ALA A 169 -22.47 14.02 24.05
CA ALA A 169 -21.03 14.11 23.94
C ALA A 169 -20.39 12.71 23.85
N PHE A 170 -20.81 11.81 24.75
CA PHE A 170 -20.34 10.43 24.76
C PHE A 170 -20.61 9.70 23.44
N ILE A 171 -21.83 9.84 22.88
CA ILE A 171 -22.16 9.25 21.57
C ILE A 171 -21.23 9.78 20.47
N TYR A 172 -20.98 11.08 20.41
CA TYR A 172 -20.08 11.65 19.41
C TYR A 172 -18.63 11.18 19.59
N PHE A 173 -18.13 11.13 20.83
CA PHE A 173 -16.79 10.62 21.12
C PHE A 173 -16.65 9.13 20.79
N LYS A 174 -17.68 8.34 21.08
CA LYS A 174 -17.73 6.93 20.73
C LYS A 174 -17.68 6.73 19.23
N ASN A 175 -18.51 7.44 18.45
CA ASN A 175 -18.49 7.39 16.99
C ASN A 175 -17.10 7.74 16.41
N TYR A 176 -16.40 8.70 17.03
CA TYR A 176 -15.03 9.02 16.62
C TYR A 176 -14.09 7.84 16.84
N LEU A 177 -14.10 7.20 18.01
CA LEU A 177 -13.21 6.08 18.32
C LEU A 177 -13.52 4.81 17.49
N GLU A 178 -14.80 4.60 17.13
CA GLU A 178 -15.23 3.49 16.26
C GLU A 178 -14.62 3.61 14.84
N GLU A 179 -14.55 4.81 14.30
CA GLU A 179 -14.08 5.09 12.94
C GLU A 179 -12.56 5.36 12.88
N ALA A 180 -11.96 5.88 13.95
CA ALA A 180 -10.55 6.27 14.00
C ALA A 180 -9.92 5.96 15.36
N PRO A 181 -9.74 4.68 15.72
CA PRO A 181 -9.15 4.29 17.00
C PRO A 181 -7.70 4.74 17.18
N ASP A 182 -6.94 4.90 16.09
CA ASP A 182 -5.56 5.42 16.02
C ASP A 182 -5.49 6.89 15.54
N GLY A 183 -6.65 7.53 15.36
CA GLY A 183 -6.73 8.87 14.82
C GLY A 183 -6.12 9.93 15.76
N ARG A 184 -5.69 11.05 15.19
CA ARG A 184 -4.99 12.16 15.91
C ARG A 184 -5.70 12.68 17.16
N PHE A 185 -7.00 12.44 17.31
CA PHE A 185 -7.79 12.84 18.48
C PHE A 185 -8.15 11.66 19.40
N ALA A 186 -7.74 10.42 19.09
CA ALA A 186 -8.18 9.24 19.83
C ALA A 186 -7.87 9.33 21.33
N LEU A 187 -6.63 9.61 21.70
CA LEU A 187 -6.24 9.75 23.10
C LEU A 187 -6.96 10.92 23.80
N LYS A 188 -7.09 12.06 23.12
CA LYS A 188 -7.83 13.23 23.63
C LYS A 188 -9.31 12.89 23.81
N THR A 189 -9.91 12.14 22.89
CA THR A 189 -11.30 11.69 22.97
C THR A 189 -11.52 10.79 24.19
N ILE A 190 -10.60 9.87 24.47
CA ILE A 190 -10.67 9.01 25.64
C ILE A 190 -10.60 9.86 26.94
N ASP A 191 -9.73 10.86 26.99
CA ASP A 191 -9.62 11.73 28.16
C ASP A 191 -10.89 12.54 28.38
N GLU A 192 -11.54 13.02 27.33
CA GLU A 192 -12.84 13.67 27.43
C GLU A 192 -13.94 12.69 27.91
N ILE A 193 -13.97 11.44 27.41
CA ILE A 193 -14.91 10.41 27.90
C ILE A 193 -14.74 10.19 29.40
N LYS A 194 -13.52 10.12 29.91
CA LYS A 194 -13.26 9.98 31.36
C LYS A 194 -13.85 11.13 32.15
N LYS A 195 -13.69 12.37 31.70
CA LYS A 195 -14.22 13.59 32.35
C LYS A 195 -15.75 13.60 32.40
N LEU A 196 -16.43 12.92 31.47
CA LEU A 196 -17.91 12.83 31.49
C LEU A 196 -18.42 12.08 32.69
N GLY A 197 -17.67 11.11 33.24
CA GLY A 197 -18.09 10.25 34.33
C GLY A 197 -19.30 9.37 34.00
N VAL A 198 -19.47 8.98 32.76
CA VAL A 198 -20.52 8.07 32.29
C VAL A 198 -20.18 6.61 32.62
N GLN A 199 -21.17 5.80 32.89
CA GLN A 199 -20.97 4.35 33.07
C GLN A 199 -20.70 3.71 31.70
N LEU A 200 -19.56 3.02 31.60
CA LEU A 200 -19.12 2.34 30.39
C LEU A 200 -19.62 0.90 30.34
N THR A 201 -20.10 0.46 29.19
CA THR A 201 -20.44 -0.94 28.92
C THR A 201 -19.18 -1.77 28.61
N ASN A 202 -19.31 -3.09 28.51
CA ASN A 202 -18.21 -3.97 28.02
C ASN A 202 -17.68 -3.53 26.67
N TYR A 203 -18.59 -3.21 25.73
CA TYR A 203 -18.21 -2.73 24.40
C TYR A 203 -17.44 -1.40 24.45
N ASP A 204 -17.87 -0.46 25.30
CA ASP A 204 -17.20 0.83 25.43
C ASP A 204 -15.78 0.67 26.01
N ASN A 205 -15.63 -0.23 27.01
CA ASN A 205 -14.31 -0.56 27.56
C ASN A 205 -13.40 -1.23 26.49
N LEU A 206 -13.96 -2.14 25.68
CA LEU A 206 -13.21 -2.78 24.60
C LEU A 206 -12.78 -1.77 23.52
N LEU A 207 -13.66 -0.86 23.14
CA LEU A 207 -13.35 0.21 22.17
C LEU A 207 -12.23 1.12 22.66
N ILE A 208 -12.27 1.54 23.93
CA ILE A 208 -11.22 2.33 24.56
C ILE A 208 -9.90 1.53 24.61
N ALA A 209 -9.97 0.24 24.95
CA ALA A 209 -8.80 -0.63 24.98
C ALA A 209 -8.13 -0.75 23.60
N LYS A 210 -8.93 -0.99 22.55
CA LYS A 210 -8.46 -1.04 21.17
C LYS A 210 -7.83 0.28 20.74
N SER A 211 -8.42 1.41 21.12
CA SER A 211 -7.85 2.72 20.82
C SER A 211 -6.50 2.94 21.52
N TYR A 212 -6.35 2.54 22.79
CA TYR A 212 -5.07 2.59 23.47
C TYR A 212 -4.04 1.66 22.83
N TYR A 213 -4.45 0.42 22.48
CA TYR A 213 -3.56 -0.52 21.78
C TYR A 213 -3.05 0.03 20.46
N ALA A 214 -3.95 0.58 19.64
CA ALA A 214 -3.61 1.19 18.34
C ALA A 214 -2.64 2.37 18.47
N ASN A 215 -2.64 3.07 19.61
CA ASN A 215 -1.71 4.16 19.92
C ASN A 215 -0.47 3.71 20.73
N GLY A 216 -0.21 2.41 20.86
CA GLY A 216 0.97 1.87 21.57
C GLY A 216 0.91 1.93 23.11
N GLU A 217 -0.23 2.33 23.68
CA GLU A 217 -0.44 2.50 25.12
C GLU A 217 -0.90 1.20 25.78
N TYR A 218 -0.11 0.13 25.64
CA TYR A 218 -0.49 -1.24 26.01
C TYR A 218 -0.88 -1.43 27.48
N THR A 219 -0.24 -0.72 28.41
CA THR A 219 -0.58 -0.77 29.84
C THR A 219 -1.97 -0.20 30.12
N LYS A 220 -2.31 0.92 29.45
CA LYS A 220 -3.66 1.51 29.55
C LYS A 220 -4.70 0.63 28.86
N ALA A 221 -4.37 0.05 27.71
CA ALA A 221 -5.23 -0.92 27.03
C ALA A 221 -5.58 -2.09 27.96
N LYS A 222 -4.61 -2.69 28.66
CA LYS A 222 -4.81 -3.77 29.62
C LYS A 222 -5.78 -3.40 30.74
N TYR A 223 -5.69 -2.18 31.28
CA TYR A 223 -6.62 -1.72 32.33
C TYR A 223 -8.08 -1.76 31.87
N TYR A 224 -8.35 -1.38 30.61
CA TYR A 224 -9.70 -1.41 30.06
C TYR A 224 -10.13 -2.80 29.61
N LEU A 225 -9.22 -3.62 29.07
CA LEU A 225 -9.48 -5.03 28.75
C LEU A 225 -9.95 -5.79 30.00
N ASN A 226 -9.34 -5.56 31.16
CA ASN A 226 -9.76 -6.19 32.43
C ASN A 226 -11.21 -5.86 32.88
N LYS A 227 -11.87 -4.91 32.21
CA LYS A 227 -13.27 -4.55 32.42
C LYS A 227 -14.20 -5.15 31.37
N THR A 228 -13.70 -6.00 30.50
CA THR A 228 -14.44 -6.67 29.42
C THR A 228 -14.62 -8.15 29.72
N THR A 229 -15.50 -8.82 28.96
CA THR A 229 -15.61 -10.27 29.00
C THR A 229 -14.55 -10.94 28.15
N LEU A 230 -13.94 -12.03 28.64
CA LEU A 230 -12.89 -12.73 27.90
C LEU A 230 -13.41 -13.30 26.56
N ALA A 231 -14.67 -13.74 26.52
CA ALA A 231 -15.26 -14.30 25.29
C ALA A 231 -15.24 -13.34 24.11
N GLU A 232 -15.38 -12.03 24.36
CA GLU A 232 -15.43 -10.99 23.33
C GLU A 232 -14.06 -10.36 23.03
N SER A 233 -13.10 -10.48 23.94
CA SER A 233 -11.84 -9.74 23.90
C SER A 233 -10.58 -10.60 24.05
N TRP A 234 -10.70 -11.93 23.95
CA TRP A 234 -9.56 -12.84 24.16
C TRP A 234 -8.38 -12.56 23.21
N SER A 235 -8.66 -12.24 21.94
CA SER A 235 -7.63 -11.90 20.97
C SER A 235 -6.91 -10.60 21.32
N ASP A 236 -7.66 -9.60 21.80
CA ASP A 236 -7.11 -8.33 22.25
C ASP A 236 -6.23 -8.52 23.50
N PHE A 237 -6.65 -9.40 24.44
CA PHE A 237 -5.82 -9.79 25.59
C PHE A 237 -4.52 -10.47 25.14
N ALA A 238 -4.61 -11.47 24.25
CA ALA A 238 -3.43 -12.20 23.76
C ALA A 238 -2.44 -11.26 23.08
N LYS A 239 -2.92 -10.43 22.15
CA LYS A 239 -2.11 -9.45 21.42
C LYS A 239 -1.49 -8.43 22.37
N ASN A 240 -2.25 -7.89 23.31
CA ASN A 240 -1.77 -6.87 24.23
C ASN A 240 -0.71 -7.42 25.21
N GLU A 241 -0.92 -8.61 25.78
CA GLU A 241 0.09 -9.25 26.62
C GLU A 241 1.39 -9.60 25.86
N TYR A 242 1.28 -9.99 24.59
CA TYR A 242 2.44 -10.18 23.73
C TYR A 242 3.24 -8.88 23.54
N LYS A 243 2.56 -7.76 23.28
CA LYS A 243 3.20 -6.43 23.16
C LYS A 243 3.82 -5.94 24.46
N LEU A 244 3.29 -6.35 25.61
CA LEU A 244 3.86 -6.09 26.94
C LEU A 244 5.04 -7.01 27.27
N GLY A 245 5.39 -7.97 26.42
CA GLY A 245 6.45 -8.95 26.64
C GLY A 245 6.06 -10.13 27.54
N ASN A 246 4.80 -10.20 27.97
CA ASN A 246 4.27 -11.24 28.86
C ASN A 246 3.88 -12.50 28.07
N LYS A 247 4.85 -13.19 27.49
CA LYS A 247 4.62 -14.32 26.56
C LYS A 247 3.76 -15.43 27.14
N GLU A 248 3.96 -15.79 28.41
CA GLU A 248 3.16 -16.84 29.08
C GLU A 248 1.69 -16.49 29.16
N LYS A 249 1.34 -15.24 29.55
CA LYS A 249 -0.03 -14.77 29.60
C LYS A 249 -0.63 -14.64 28.21
N ALA A 250 0.14 -14.15 27.25
CA ALA A 250 -0.29 -14.09 25.87
C ALA A 250 -0.68 -15.47 25.35
N ASN A 251 0.16 -16.49 25.61
CA ASN A 251 -0.10 -17.88 25.22
C ASN A 251 -1.31 -18.47 25.93
N TYR A 252 -1.47 -18.19 27.24
CA TYR A 252 -2.66 -18.61 27.99
C TYR A 252 -3.95 -18.10 27.36
N TYR A 253 -4.03 -16.80 27.05
CA TYR A 253 -5.22 -16.23 26.41
C TYR A 253 -5.41 -16.76 24.99
N ALA A 254 -4.32 -16.95 24.23
CA ALA A 254 -4.37 -17.52 22.90
C ALA A 254 -4.93 -18.95 22.92
N GLU A 255 -4.39 -19.85 23.77
CA GLU A 255 -4.88 -21.24 23.87
C GLU A 255 -6.34 -21.32 24.29
N LEU A 256 -6.74 -20.52 25.28
CA LEU A 256 -8.11 -20.49 25.77
C LEU A 256 -9.08 -19.97 24.68
N GLY A 257 -8.70 -18.89 24.02
CA GLY A 257 -9.51 -18.26 22.98
C GLY A 257 -9.63 -19.11 21.73
N LEU A 258 -8.51 -19.63 21.23
CA LEU A 258 -8.49 -20.51 20.05
C LEU A 258 -9.34 -21.76 20.23
N LYS A 259 -9.38 -22.34 21.44
CA LYS A 259 -10.21 -23.51 21.74
C LYS A 259 -11.70 -23.21 21.86
N LYS A 260 -12.06 -22.05 22.42
CA LYS A 260 -13.45 -21.78 22.86
C LYS A 260 -14.17 -20.67 22.09
N HIS A 261 -13.45 -19.69 21.59
CA HIS A 261 -14.02 -18.42 21.12
C HIS A 261 -13.62 -18.00 19.71
N ALA A 262 -12.70 -18.71 19.05
CA ALA A 262 -12.14 -18.30 17.76
C ALA A 262 -13.18 -18.21 16.64
N SER A 263 -14.26 -19.00 16.67
CA SER A 263 -15.31 -18.97 15.63
C SER A 263 -16.03 -17.63 15.49
N ASN A 264 -16.02 -16.82 16.54
CA ASN A 264 -16.69 -15.50 16.59
C ASN A 264 -15.72 -14.33 16.38
N THR A 265 -14.45 -14.62 16.08
CA THR A 265 -13.41 -13.63 15.94
C THR A 265 -12.99 -13.50 14.46
N PRO A 266 -12.72 -12.28 13.94
CA PRO A 266 -12.24 -12.09 12.58
C PRO A 266 -10.96 -12.90 12.31
N ASN A 267 -10.85 -13.52 11.12
CA ASN A 267 -9.71 -14.34 10.73
C ASN A 267 -8.36 -13.62 10.92
N ALA A 268 -8.29 -12.35 10.56
CA ALA A 268 -7.06 -11.57 10.69
C ALA A 268 -6.56 -11.51 12.14
N ASP A 269 -7.46 -11.29 13.11
CA ASP A 269 -7.12 -11.27 14.52
C ASP A 269 -6.67 -12.65 15.04
N VAL A 270 -7.34 -13.72 14.58
CA VAL A 270 -6.97 -15.09 14.93
C VAL A 270 -5.60 -15.46 14.40
N TYR A 271 -5.29 -15.09 13.17
CA TYR A 271 -4.00 -15.38 12.54
C TYR A 271 -2.86 -14.57 13.20
N GLU A 272 -3.09 -13.30 13.53
CA GLU A 272 -2.11 -12.50 14.29
C GLU A 272 -1.81 -13.15 15.65
N VAL A 273 -2.84 -13.63 16.37
CA VAL A 273 -2.64 -14.34 17.64
C VAL A 273 -1.85 -15.63 17.44
N ILE A 274 -2.13 -16.41 16.40
CA ILE A 274 -1.38 -17.63 16.07
C ILE A 274 0.08 -17.31 15.77
N ASP A 275 0.36 -16.28 14.99
CA ASP A 275 1.73 -15.89 14.67
C ASP A 275 2.50 -15.42 15.92
N ASN A 276 1.87 -14.60 16.78
CA ASN A 276 2.44 -14.17 18.05
C ASN A 276 2.68 -15.37 19.01
N TYR A 277 1.76 -16.33 19.03
CA TYR A 277 1.88 -17.56 19.82
C TYR A 277 3.12 -18.35 19.38
N ILE A 278 3.27 -18.60 18.07
CA ILE A 278 4.42 -19.31 17.52
C ILE A 278 5.73 -18.54 17.81
N ALA A 279 5.73 -17.23 17.61
CA ALA A 279 6.90 -16.38 17.84
C ALA A 279 7.29 -16.26 19.34
N SER A 280 6.44 -16.70 20.26
CA SER A 280 6.77 -16.76 21.69
C SER A 280 7.73 -17.89 22.07
N PHE A 281 7.84 -18.92 21.23
CA PHE A 281 8.72 -20.08 21.45
C PHE A 281 10.15 -19.80 20.93
N PRO A 282 11.18 -20.39 21.55
CA PRO A 282 12.58 -20.24 21.12
C PRO A 282 12.80 -20.70 19.67
N GLN A 283 12.15 -21.79 19.27
CA GLN A 283 12.16 -22.29 17.91
C GLN A 283 10.75 -22.26 17.32
N ARG A 284 10.62 -21.73 16.10
CA ARG A 284 9.34 -21.64 15.38
C ARG A 284 8.63 -23.00 15.31
N ARG A 285 9.38 -24.05 15.05
CA ARG A 285 8.87 -25.43 14.93
C ARG A 285 8.17 -25.91 16.19
N ASP A 286 8.73 -25.61 17.37
CA ASP A 286 8.15 -26.03 18.66
C ASP A 286 6.80 -25.33 18.88
N GLY A 287 6.70 -24.06 18.54
CA GLY A 287 5.44 -23.32 18.57
C GLY A 287 4.38 -23.93 17.66
N ILE A 288 4.75 -24.34 16.44
CA ILE A 288 3.82 -24.99 15.48
C ILE A 288 3.38 -26.36 15.98
N ILE A 289 4.29 -27.17 16.52
CA ILE A 289 3.95 -28.49 17.11
C ILE A 289 2.99 -28.29 18.27
N LYS A 290 3.29 -27.36 19.18
CA LYS A 290 2.43 -27.07 20.34
C LYS A 290 1.04 -26.57 19.91
N LEU A 291 0.98 -25.66 18.93
CA LEU A 291 -0.27 -25.16 18.37
C LEU A 291 -1.14 -26.30 17.82
N ASN A 292 -0.57 -27.20 17.03
CA ASN A 292 -1.30 -28.33 16.47
C ASN A 292 -1.75 -29.34 17.53
N SER A 293 -1.01 -29.48 18.63
CA SER A 293 -1.41 -30.32 19.77
C SER A 293 -2.65 -29.79 20.52
N LEU A 294 -3.07 -28.53 20.27
CA LEU A 294 -4.28 -27.97 20.86
C LEU A 294 -5.57 -28.58 20.28
N GLY A 295 -5.49 -29.27 19.15
CA GLY A 295 -6.63 -29.95 18.52
C GLY A 295 -7.72 -28.98 18.04
N LEU A 296 -7.30 -27.87 17.39
CA LEU A 296 -8.24 -26.83 16.93
C LEU A 296 -9.20 -27.40 15.88
N ASN A 297 -10.46 -27.03 15.98
CA ASN A 297 -11.52 -27.41 15.04
C ASN A 297 -12.41 -26.24 14.60
N SER A 298 -12.00 -25.02 14.89
CA SER A 298 -12.68 -23.75 14.58
C SER A 298 -11.82 -22.84 13.72
N THR A 299 -12.12 -21.54 13.70
CA THR A 299 -11.31 -20.52 13.00
C THR A 299 -9.83 -20.61 13.39
N GLY A 300 -8.95 -20.61 12.40
CA GLY A 300 -7.51 -20.77 12.60
C GLY A 300 -7.00 -22.22 12.56
N ALA A 301 -7.88 -23.22 12.58
CA ALA A 301 -7.47 -24.64 12.50
C ALA A 301 -6.83 -24.99 11.16
N ASP A 302 -7.35 -24.44 10.05
CA ASP A 302 -6.78 -24.58 8.71
C ASP A 302 -5.40 -23.88 8.61
N TYR A 303 -5.23 -22.73 9.26
CA TYR A 303 -3.93 -22.04 9.33
C TYR A 303 -2.90 -22.83 10.13
N ALA A 304 -3.27 -23.32 11.30
CA ALA A 304 -2.39 -24.16 12.12
C ALA A 304 -1.94 -25.43 11.35
N ALA A 305 -2.87 -26.11 10.66
CA ALA A 305 -2.56 -27.27 9.84
C ALA A 305 -1.69 -26.90 8.62
N TYR A 306 -1.92 -25.76 7.98
CA TYR A 306 -1.09 -25.26 6.88
C TYR A 306 0.34 -24.99 7.32
N LEU A 307 0.52 -24.34 8.46
CA LEU A 307 1.85 -24.09 9.04
C LEU A 307 2.58 -25.41 9.36
N ASN A 308 1.86 -26.40 9.88
CA ASN A 308 2.44 -27.73 10.14
C ASN A 308 2.88 -28.42 8.85
N CYS A 309 2.07 -28.38 7.78
CA CYS A 309 2.44 -28.97 6.50
C CYS A 309 3.68 -28.30 5.87
N ASN A 310 3.89 -27.01 6.11
CA ASN A 310 5.10 -26.29 5.66
C ASN A 310 6.38 -26.82 6.31
N GLU A 311 6.32 -27.25 7.57
CA GLU A 311 7.47 -27.80 8.33
C GLU A 311 7.82 -29.25 7.94
N VAL A 312 6.93 -29.96 7.23
CA VAL A 312 7.20 -31.33 6.79
C VAL A 312 8.28 -31.34 5.70
N VAL A 313 9.39 -32.01 5.95
CA VAL A 313 10.53 -32.07 5.02
C VAL A 313 10.37 -33.18 3.97
N ALA A 314 9.94 -34.38 4.37
CA ALA A 314 9.79 -35.50 3.46
C ALA A 314 8.67 -35.27 2.43
N SER A 315 9.02 -35.31 1.15
CA SER A 315 8.13 -34.92 0.04
C SER A 315 6.81 -35.69 0.01
N ASN A 316 6.85 -37.01 0.24
CA ASN A 316 5.63 -37.83 0.28
C ASN A 316 4.74 -37.52 1.49
N LEU A 317 5.32 -37.28 2.65
CA LEU A 317 4.58 -36.90 3.86
C LEU A 317 4.03 -35.48 3.72
N LYS A 318 4.76 -34.60 3.06
CA LYS A 318 4.32 -33.22 2.78
C LYS A 318 3.10 -33.20 1.84
N GLU A 319 3.14 -34.00 0.76
CA GLU A 319 1.98 -34.15 -0.13
C GLU A 319 0.75 -34.70 0.62
N ALA A 320 0.96 -35.76 1.44
CA ALA A 320 -0.13 -36.33 2.24
C ALA A 320 -0.73 -35.31 3.24
N CYS A 321 0.12 -34.50 3.89
CA CYS A 321 -0.31 -33.45 4.80
C CYS A 321 -1.21 -32.41 4.09
N TYR A 322 -0.78 -31.90 2.95
CA TYR A 322 -1.60 -30.95 2.18
C TYR A 322 -2.89 -31.56 1.64
N ARG A 323 -2.87 -32.85 1.29
CA ARG A 323 -4.08 -33.56 0.87
C ARG A 323 -5.09 -33.63 2.00
N THR A 324 -4.68 -34.04 3.20
CA THR A 324 -5.52 -34.07 4.39
C THR A 324 -6.07 -32.67 4.74
N LEU A 325 -5.22 -31.63 4.63
CA LEU A 325 -5.64 -30.26 4.85
C LEU A 325 -6.72 -29.81 3.84
N TYR A 326 -6.51 -30.07 2.55
CA TYR A 326 -7.47 -29.74 1.51
C TYR A 326 -8.80 -30.49 1.65
N GLU A 327 -8.75 -31.78 1.99
CA GLU A 327 -9.95 -32.63 2.19
C GLU A 327 -10.75 -32.17 3.42
N LYS A 328 -10.06 -31.78 4.50
CA LYS A 328 -10.71 -31.31 5.73
C LYS A 328 -11.30 -29.89 5.61
N TYR A 329 -10.61 -29.01 4.87
CA TYR A 329 -11.00 -27.59 4.74
C TYR A 329 -11.07 -27.15 3.25
N PRO A 330 -11.97 -27.74 2.42
CA PRO A 330 -11.97 -27.52 0.96
C PRO A 330 -12.34 -26.10 0.52
N SER A 331 -12.88 -25.29 1.40
CA SER A 331 -13.21 -23.87 1.22
C SER A 331 -12.45 -22.95 2.18
N GLY A 332 -11.48 -23.49 2.91
CA GLY A 332 -10.62 -22.72 3.82
C GLY A 332 -9.68 -21.79 3.04
N GLN A 333 -9.13 -20.81 3.73
CA GLN A 333 -8.23 -19.80 3.14
C GLN A 333 -6.99 -20.44 2.50
N PHE A 334 -6.50 -21.57 3.03
CA PHE A 334 -5.30 -22.26 2.56
C PHE A 334 -5.58 -23.42 1.59
N SER A 335 -6.84 -23.57 1.15
CA SER A 335 -7.24 -24.63 0.20
C SER A 335 -6.54 -24.52 -1.15
N ALA A 336 -6.43 -23.29 -1.68
CA ALA A 336 -5.77 -23.04 -2.95
C ALA A 336 -4.28 -23.38 -2.88
N ASP A 337 -3.58 -22.96 -1.81
CA ASP A 337 -2.17 -23.24 -1.60
C ASP A 337 -1.93 -24.74 -1.35
N SER A 338 -2.84 -25.41 -0.64
CA SER A 338 -2.78 -26.86 -0.43
C SER A 338 -2.89 -27.61 -1.75
N LEU A 339 -3.89 -27.26 -2.57
CA LEU A 339 -4.09 -27.87 -3.88
C LEU A 339 -2.91 -27.60 -4.82
N PHE A 340 -2.33 -26.40 -4.77
CA PHE A 340 -1.12 -26.06 -5.51
C PHE A 340 0.09 -26.93 -5.08
N ASN A 341 0.28 -27.14 -3.79
CA ASN A 341 1.39 -27.97 -3.30
C ASN A 341 1.22 -29.45 -3.71
N ILE A 342 -0.02 -29.98 -3.71
CA ILE A 342 -0.30 -31.34 -4.21
C ILE A 342 -0.05 -31.40 -5.73
N PHE A 343 -0.50 -30.38 -6.48
CA PHE A 343 -0.26 -30.26 -7.93
C PHE A 343 1.25 -30.27 -8.24
N MET A 344 2.04 -29.45 -7.56
CA MET A 344 3.50 -29.41 -7.75
C MET A 344 4.20 -30.70 -7.36
N ALA A 345 3.74 -31.40 -6.30
CA ALA A 345 4.27 -32.69 -5.94
C ALA A 345 4.07 -33.72 -7.07
N LYS A 346 2.88 -33.76 -7.70
CA LYS A 346 2.60 -34.63 -8.86
C LYS A 346 3.44 -34.25 -10.08
N TYR A 347 3.60 -32.96 -10.34
CA TYR A 347 4.45 -32.47 -11.43
C TYR A 347 5.91 -32.92 -11.25
N LEU A 348 6.50 -32.73 -10.07
CA LEU A 348 7.89 -33.11 -9.76
C LEU A 348 8.09 -34.64 -9.77
N GLN A 349 7.04 -35.43 -9.43
CA GLN A 349 7.02 -36.88 -9.58
C GLN A 349 6.86 -37.33 -11.04
N LYS A 350 6.80 -36.42 -12.01
CA LYS A 350 6.55 -36.66 -13.44
C LYS A 350 5.20 -37.36 -13.74
N LYS A 351 4.25 -37.30 -12.79
CA LYS A 351 2.87 -37.80 -12.93
C LYS A 351 2.01 -36.72 -13.61
N TYR A 352 2.33 -36.44 -14.88
CA TYR A 352 1.79 -35.29 -15.62
C TYR A 352 0.27 -35.29 -15.77
N TYR A 353 -0.36 -36.46 -15.99
CA TYR A 353 -1.82 -36.54 -16.08
C TYR A 353 -2.52 -36.23 -14.74
N ASP A 354 -1.96 -36.73 -13.63
CA ASP A 354 -2.50 -36.39 -12.30
C ASP A 354 -2.32 -34.91 -11.98
N ALA A 355 -1.14 -34.35 -12.29
CA ALA A 355 -0.89 -32.92 -12.14
C ALA A 355 -1.85 -32.10 -13.01
N GLN A 356 -2.07 -32.47 -14.27
CA GLN A 356 -2.99 -31.77 -15.17
C GLN A 356 -4.41 -31.71 -14.60
N ARG A 357 -4.91 -32.82 -14.09
CA ARG A 357 -6.24 -32.90 -13.44
C ARG A 357 -6.34 -31.97 -12.23
N LEU A 358 -5.32 -31.95 -11.39
CA LEU A 358 -5.25 -31.06 -10.22
C LEU A 358 -5.13 -29.58 -10.64
N GLY A 359 -4.38 -29.29 -11.70
CA GLY A 359 -4.28 -27.93 -12.25
C GLY A 359 -5.61 -27.41 -12.79
N PHE A 360 -6.36 -28.23 -13.53
CA PHE A 360 -7.73 -27.90 -13.96
C PHE A 360 -8.66 -27.65 -12.76
N LEU A 361 -8.59 -28.50 -11.73
CA LEU A 361 -9.38 -28.33 -10.51
C LEU A 361 -9.04 -27.03 -9.80
N HIS A 362 -7.74 -26.71 -9.68
CA HIS A 362 -7.27 -25.48 -9.05
C HIS A 362 -7.78 -24.24 -9.79
N LEU A 363 -7.54 -24.15 -11.10
CA LEU A 363 -7.93 -22.98 -11.91
C LEU A 363 -9.46 -22.80 -11.98
N LYS A 364 -10.22 -23.89 -11.91
CA LYS A 364 -11.69 -23.85 -11.85
C LYS A 364 -12.20 -23.32 -10.52
N LYS A 365 -11.62 -23.78 -9.39
CA LYS A 365 -12.06 -23.38 -8.04
C LYS A 365 -11.48 -22.02 -7.60
N PHE A 366 -10.26 -21.72 -8.00
CA PHE A 366 -9.46 -20.59 -7.53
C PHE A 366 -8.84 -19.86 -8.74
N PRO A 367 -9.65 -19.17 -9.57
CA PRO A 367 -9.17 -18.60 -10.84
C PRO A 367 -8.20 -17.42 -10.69
N ASP A 368 -8.23 -16.72 -9.55
CA ASP A 368 -7.50 -15.47 -9.31
C ASP A 368 -6.89 -15.38 -7.90
N VAL A 369 -6.12 -16.40 -7.52
CA VAL A 369 -5.36 -16.43 -6.27
C VAL A 369 -3.85 -16.37 -6.55
N ASN A 370 -3.04 -16.17 -5.51
CA ASN A 370 -1.58 -16.04 -5.63
C ASN A 370 -0.89 -17.21 -6.34
N SER A 371 -1.43 -18.42 -6.26
CA SER A 371 -0.91 -19.62 -6.93
C SER A 371 -1.38 -19.79 -8.39
N SER A 372 -2.41 -19.05 -8.83
CA SER A 372 -2.97 -19.19 -10.19
C SER A 372 -1.95 -18.93 -11.31
N PRO A 373 -1.06 -17.92 -11.24
CA PRO A 373 0.01 -17.72 -12.24
C PRO A 373 0.92 -18.93 -12.36
N ALA A 374 1.32 -19.51 -11.22
CA ALA A 374 2.16 -20.71 -11.17
C ALA A 374 1.46 -21.90 -11.81
N VAL A 375 0.23 -22.17 -11.39
CA VAL A 375 -0.55 -23.31 -11.93
C VAL A 375 -0.72 -23.17 -13.44
N THR A 376 -1.12 -21.99 -13.94
CA THR A 376 -1.28 -21.74 -15.38
C THR A 376 0.03 -21.96 -16.14
N TYR A 377 1.14 -21.48 -15.61
CA TYR A 377 2.47 -21.67 -16.18
C TYR A 377 2.85 -23.16 -16.27
N TYR A 378 2.72 -23.90 -15.16
CA TYR A 378 3.05 -25.32 -15.11
C TYR A 378 2.05 -26.19 -15.93
N MET A 379 0.81 -25.76 -16.13
CA MET A 379 -0.08 -26.38 -17.12
C MET A 379 0.50 -26.28 -18.54
N GLY A 380 1.14 -25.16 -18.87
CA GLY A 380 1.89 -25.01 -20.12
C GLY A 380 3.06 -25.99 -20.21
N LYS A 381 3.87 -26.12 -19.13
CA LYS A 381 4.98 -27.10 -19.08
C LYS A 381 4.48 -28.54 -19.17
N ILE A 382 3.39 -28.88 -18.51
CA ILE A 382 2.76 -30.22 -18.58
C ILE A 382 2.30 -30.49 -20.00
N ALA A 383 1.59 -29.58 -20.65
CA ALA A 383 1.14 -29.73 -22.03
C ALA A 383 2.33 -29.96 -22.98
N PHE A 384 3.45 -29.22 -22.78
CA PHE A 384 4.70 -29.44 -23.54
C PHE A 384 5.25 -30.87 -23.35
N LYS A 385 5.33 -31.35 -22.07
CA LYS A 385 5.84 -32.69 -21.75
C LYS A 385 4.95 -33.79 -22.34
N LEU A 386 3.66 -33.51 -22.46
CA LEU A 386 2.68 -34.39 -23.10
C LEU A 386 2.60 -34.24 -24.64
N LYS A 387 3.47 -33.41 -25.23
CA LYS A 387 3.56 -33.09 -26.67
C LYS A 387 2.33 -32.35 -27.23
N HIS A 388 1.54 -31.69 -26.37
CA HIS A 388 0.43 -30.82 -26.75
C HIS A 388 0.92 -29.39 -26.93
N TYR A 389 1.72 -29.13 -27.96
CA TYR A 389 2.48 -27.89 -28.11
C TYR A 389 1.61 -26.63 -28.28
N GLU A 390 0.51 -26.72 -29.00
CA GLU A 390 -0.44 -25.63 -29.16
C GLU A 390 -1.07 -25.23 -27.80
N SER A 391 -1.53 -26.20 -27.04
CA SER A 391 -2.05 -25.96 -25.68
C SER A 391 -1.00 -25.36 -24.76
N SER A 392 0.26 -25.84 -24.87
CA SER A 392 1.38 -25.28 -24.12
C SER A 392 1.55 -23.79 -24.40
N ASN A 393 1.63 -23.40 -25.68
CA ASN A 393 1.77 -22.00 -26.10
C ASN A 393 0.57 -21.15 -25.63
N ASN A 394 -0.64 -21.69 -25.68
CA ASN A 394 -1.83 -21.00 -25.22
C ASN A 394 -1.78 -20.71 -23.70
N TYR A 395 -1.34 -21.66 -22.87
CA TYR A 395 -1.14 -21.44 -21.44
C TYR A 395 -0.09 -20.36 -21.16
N TYR A 396 1.05 -20.38 -21.86
CA TYR A 396 2.08 -19.35 -21.69
C TYR A 396 1.57 -17.95 -22.08
N LYS A 397 0.84 -17.82 -23.19
CA LYS A 397 0.20 -16.56 -23.58
C LYS A 397 -0.82 -16.10 -22.54
N GLN A 398 -1.59 -17.01 -21.93
CA GLN A 398 -2.53 -16.68 -20.86
C GLN A 398 -1.82 -16.14 -19.61
N VAL A 399 -0.67 -16.72 -19.22
CA VAL A 399 0.10 -16.20 -18.09
C VAL A 399 0.57 -14.77 -18.35
N ILE A 400 1.14 -14.50 -19.53
CA ILE A 400 1.63 -13.17 -19.90
C ILE A 400 0.50 -12.15 -19.93
N ALA A 401 -0.64 -12.50 -20.51
CA ALA A 401 -1.78 -11.60 -20.64
C ALA A 401 -2.47 -11.31 -19.30
N LYS A 402 -2.67 -12.34 -18.47
CA LYS A 402 -3.45 -12.24 -17.24
C LYS A 402 -2.61 -11.80 -16.03
N TYR A 403 -1.34 -12.19 -16.00
CA TYR A 403 -0.44 -11.95 -14.85
C TYR A 403 0.89 -11.30 -15.32
N PRO A 404 0.84 -10.17 -16.05
CA PRO A 404 2.00 -9.62 -16.74
C PRO A 404 3.17 -9.31 -15.82
N ASP A 405 2.92 -8.91 -14.57
CA ASP A 405 3.91 -8.56 -13.56
C ASP A 405 4.28 -9.74 -12.64
N SER A 406 4.25 -10.97 -13.15
CA SER A 406 4.61 -12.17 -12.38
C SER A 406 5.95 -12.76 -12.84
N TYR A 407 6.65 -13.45 -11.94
CA TYR A 407 7.78 -14.31 -12.28
C TYR A 407 7.43 -15.30 -13.40
N TYR A 408 6.21 -15.84 -13.38
CA TYR A 408 5.76 -16.82 -14.34
C TYR A 408 5.48 -16.22 -15.72
N ALA A 409 5.15 -14.94 -15.83
CA ALA A 409 5.08 -14.25 -17.13
C ALA A 409 6.46 -14.15 -17.78
N PHE A 410 7.49 -13.82 -17.02
CA PHE A 410 8.88 -13.83 -17.45
C PHE A 410 9.27 -15.24 -17.98
N ARG A 411 8.99 -16.29 -17.19
CA ARG A 411 9.33 -17.65 -17.58
C ARG A 411 8.48 -18.18 -18.77
N ALA A 412 7.23 -17.75 -18.87
CA ALA A 412 6.36 -18.07 -20.00
C ALA A 412 6.87 -17.42 -21.30
N ASN A 413 7.32 -16.16 -21.24
CA ASN A 413 7.93 -15.48 -22.38
C ASN A 413 9.19 -16.23 -22.87
N TYR A 414 10.06 -16.61 -21.94
CA TYR A 414 11.23 -17.43 -22.26
C TYR A 414 10.87 -18.73 -22.99
N ASN A 415 9.86 -19.46 -22.50
CA ASN A 415 9.47 -20.75 -23.12
C ASN A 415 8.79 -20.58 -24.49
N LEU A 416 8.10 -19.45 -24.74
CA LEU A 416 7.46 -19.16 -26.02
C LEU A 416 8.46 -18.81 -27.10
N TYR A 417 9.43 -17.96 -26.77
CA TYR A 417 10.31 -17.36 -27.78
C TYR A 417 11.74 -17.91 -27.74
N LYS A 418 12.04 -18.80 -26.78
CA LYS A 418 13.38 -19.34 -26.51
C LYS A 418 14.43 -18.23 -26.35
N ASP A 419 13.95 -17.08 -25.96
CA ASP A 419 14.78 -15.96 -25.57
C ASP A 419 15.28 -16.26 -24.17
N ASP A 420 16.59 -16.17 -23.91
CA ASP A 420 17.14 -16.36 -22.55
C ASP A 420 16.66 -15.32 -21.55
N GLY A 421 15.76 -14.43 -21.96
CA GLY A 421 15.07 -13.45 -21.14
C GLY A 421 16.00 -12.40 -20.56
N LEU A 422 17.22 -12.36 -21.07
CA LEU A 422 18.18 -11.31 -20.78
C LEU A 422 17.84 -10.14 -21.70
N PHE A 423 17.17 -9.13 -21.16
CA PHE A 423 17.02 -7.90 -21.91
C PHE A 423 18.40 -7.31 -22.21
N PRO A 424 18.68 -6.91 -23.45
CA PRO A 424 19.88 -6.16 -23.76
C PRO A 424 19.91 -4.89 -22.89
N PHE A 425 21.10 -4.33 -22.68
CA PHE A 425 21.24 -3.05 -21.98
C PHE A 425 20.25 -2.06 -22.59
N LEU A 426 19.25 -1.66 -21.80
CA LEU A 426 18.29 -0.67 -22.24
C LEU A 426 19.02 0.67 -22.38
N GLU A 427 18.97 1.25 -23.56
CA GLU A 427 19.11 2.70 -23.67
C GLU A 427 17.85 3.28 -23.04
N LEU A 428 17.99 3.84 -21.83
CA LEU A 428 16.89 4.49 -21.16
C LEU A 428 16.41 5.64 -22.04
N ASN A 429 15.26 5.46 -22.63
CA ASN A 429 14.48 6.60 -23.05
C ASN A 429 14.03 7.30 -21.77
N GLU A 430 14.76 8.35 -21.38
CA GLU A 430 14.40 9.22 -20.24
C GLU A 430 13.06 9.90 -20.53
N LYS A 431 11.98 9.14 -20.40
CA LYS A 431 10.66 9.74 -20.31
C LYS A 431 10.44 10.06 -18.85
N PRO A 432 10.34 11.34 -18.47
CA PRO A 432 10.04 11.70 -17.10
C PRO A 432 8.75 10.98 -16.66
N VAL A 433 8.66 10.61 -15.38
CA VAL A 433 7.39 10.16 -14.81
C VAL A 433 6.44 11.34 -14.94
N VAL A 434 5.47 11.21 -15.83
CA VAL A 434 4.43 12.23 -16.02
C VAL A 434 3.33 11.92 -15.02
N PHE A 435 2.65 12.97 -14.53
CA PHE A 435 1.47 12.84 -13.69
C PHE A 435 0.51 11.78 -14.28
N PRO A 436 0.00 10.82 -13.46
CA PRO A 436 -0.67 9.61 -13.95
C PRO A 436 -2.01 9.85 -14.65
N TYR A 437 -2.46 11.10 -14.76
CA TYR A 437 -3.70 11.48 -15.44
C TYR A 437 -3.41 12.05 -16.82
N LYS A 438 -4.20 11.63 -17.82
CA LYS A 438 -4.06 12.12 -19.19
C LYS A 438 -4.32 13.63 -19.27
N LYS A 439 -3.60 14.31 -20.16
CA LYS A 439 -3.74 15.73 -20.49
C LYS A 439 -5.17 16.16 -20.88
N SER A 440 -6.03 15.20 -21.26
CA SER A 440 -7.44 15.44 -21.56
C SER A 440 -8.30 15.87 -20.35
N LEU A 441 -7.71 15.91 -19.15
CA LEU A 441 -8.33 16.42 -17.93
C LEU A 441 -7.93 17.87 -17.63
N ASP A 442 -7.60 18.66 -18.65
CA ASP A 442 -7.16 20.06 -18.50
C ASP A 442 -8.12 20.96 -17.70
N ASN A 443 -9.36 20.54 -17.49
CA ASN A 443 -10.31 21.17 -16.57
C ASN A 443 -10.34 20.57 -15.16
N ASN A 444 -9.50 19.57 -14.87
CA ASN A 444 -9.44 18.96 -13.54
C ASN A 444 -8.56 19.82 -12.61
N LEU A 445 -9.17 20.33 -11.56
CA LEU A 445 -8.49 21.16 -10.56
C LEU A 445 -7.24 20.49 -9.96
N VAL A 446 -7.33 19.20 -9.67
CA VAL A 446 -6.23 18.42 -9.06
C VAL A 446 -5.01 18.37 -9.99
N VAL A 447 -5.23 18.15 -11.28
CA VAL A 447 -4.16 18.13 -12.29
C VAL A 447 -3.47 19.49 -12.37
N LYS A 448 -4.24 20.58 -12.39
CA LYS A 448 -3.67 21.95 -12.41
C LYS A 448 -2.84 22.25 -11.17
N LEU A 449 -3.37 21.91 -9.99
CA LEU A 449 -2.63 22.11 -8.73
C LEU A 449 -1.35 21.28 -8.67
N ALA A 450 -1.38 20.08 -9.22
CA ALA A 450 -0.20 19.21 -9.33
C ALA A 450 0.88 19.81 -10.23
N TYR A 451 0.51 20.32 -11.42
CA TYR A 451 1.43 21.05 -12.30
C TYR A 451 2.01 22.31 -11.66
N LEU A 452 1.23 23.00 -10.84
CA LEU A 452 1.66 24.17 -10.06
C LEU A 452 2.49 23.79 -8.84
N LYS A 453 2.72 22.48 -8.59
CA LYS A 453 3.44 21.96 -7.43
C LYS A 453 2.82 22.38 -6.08
N ASP A 454 1.50 22.55 -6.06
CA ASP A 454 0.73 22.74 -4.83
C ASP A 454 0.41 21.38 -4.18
N TYR A 455 1.48 20.63 -3.87
CA TYR A 455 1.39 19.24 -3.43
C TYR A 455 0.58 19.06 -2.16
N ASP A 456 0.70 19.96 -1.19
CA ASP A 456 -0.04 19.85 0.08
C ASP A 456 -1.56 19.91 -0.12
N LEU A 457 -2.03 20.76 -1.06
CA LEU A 457 -3.45 20.81 -1.37
C LEU A 457 -3.89 19.61 -2.20
N VAL A 458 -3.05 19.13 -3.11
CA VAL A 458 -3.32 17.91 -3.88
C VAL A 458 -3.41 16.69 -2.95
N GLU A 459 -2.47 16.52 -2.03
CA GLU A 459 -2.49 15.44 -1.01
C GLU A 459 -3.79 15.48 -0.20
N GLU A 460 -4.20 16.67 0.23
CA GLU A 460 -5.42 16.85 1.01
C GLU A 460 -6.70 16.49 0.22
N LEU A 461 -6.74 16.80 -1.08
CA LEU A 461 -7.88 16.52 -1.95
C LEU A 461 -7.96 15.06 -2.39
N CYS A 462 -6.84 14.37 -2.47
CA CYS A 462 -6.70 13.04 -3.05
C CYS A 462 -6.15 12.00 -2.07
N LYS A 463 -6.46 12.12 -0.77
CA LYS A 463 -5.98 11.20 0.28
C LYS A 463 -6.20 9.72 -0.01
N LYS A 464 -7.24 9.37 -0.75
CA LYS A 464 -7.58 7.98 -1.11
C LYS A 464 -7.00 7.51 -2.45
N ASP A 465 -6.49 8.43 -3.28
CA ASP A 465 -5.90 8.08 -4.57
C ASP A 465 -4.40 7.76 -4.40
N LYS A 466 -4.10 6.47 -4.36
CA LYS A 466 -2.74 5.99 -4.12
C LYS A 466 -1.75 6.37 -5.22
N PHE A 467 -2.21 6.54 -6.47
CA PHE A 467 -1.30 6.92 -7.56
C PHE A 467 -0.93 8.40 -7.48
N ILE A 468 -1.87 9.28 -7.13
CA ILE A 468 -1.58 10.70 -6.89
C ILE A 468 -0.63 10.84 -5.71
N GLN A 469 -0.91 10.16 -4.59
CA GLN A 469 -0.04 10.16 -3.41
C GLN A 469 1.37 9.63 -3.74
N SER A 470 1.43 8.55 -4.53
CA SER A 470 2.69 7.99 -5.01
C SER A 470 3.47 8.98 -5.87
N TRP A 471 2.78 9.62 -6.81
CA TRP A 471 3.42 10.61 -7.68
C TRP A 471 3.97 11.81 -6.90
N ILE A 472 3.22 12.34 -5.93
CA ILE A 472 3.70 13.43 -5.07
C ILE A 472 4.91 12.99 -4.25
N ALA A 473 4.89 11.75 -3.72
CA ALA A 473 6.05 11.20 -3.02
C ALA A 473 7.26 11.09 -3.94
N TYR A 474 7.07 10.72 -5.21
CA TYR A 474 8.11 10.70 -6.24
C TYR A 474 8.70 12.08 -6.48
N GLU A 475 7.86 13.11 -6.68
CA GLU A 475 8.28 14.51 -6.88
C GLU A 475 9.00 15.12 -5.66
N LYS A 476 8.73 14.59 -4.47
CA LYS A 476 9.43 14.91 -3.22
C LYS A 476 10.65 14.01 -2.98
N GLU A 477 11.10 13.27 -3.98
CA GLU A 477 12.25 12.34 -3.94
C GLU A 477 12.12 11.22 -2.90
N ASN A 478 10.90 10.95 -2.44
CA ASN A 478 10.63 9.83 -1.53
C ASN A 478 10.20 8.59 -2.32
N TYR A 479 11.16 7.98 -3.00
CA TYR A 479 10.94 6.85 -3.92
C TYR A 479 10.42 5.61 -3.21
N THR A 480 10.80 5.39 -1.95
CA THR A 480 10.29 4.29 -1.11
C THR A 480 8.78 4.40 -0.93
N ILE A 481 8.29 5.53 -0.45
CA ILE A 481 6.84 5.75 -0.25
C ILE A 481 6.11 5.72 -1.59
N SER A 482 6.70 6.33 -2.62
CA SER A 482 6.15 6.32 -3.98
C SER A 482 5.90 4.90 -4.47
N ALA A 483 6.91 4.04 -4.47
CA ALA A 483 6.80 2.66 -4.96
C ALA A 483 5.80 1.83 -4.15
N VAL A 484 5.75 2.00 -2.82
CA VAL A 484 4.80 1.29 -1.94
C VAL A 484 3.36 1.70 -2.22
N LEU A 485 3.09 3.00 -2.35
CA LEU A 485 1.75 3.53 -2.65
C LEU A 485 1.27 3.10 -4.04
N ALA A 486 2.14 3.23 -5.05
CA ALA A 486 1.81 2.81 -6.41
C ALA A 486 1.50 1.31 -6.49
N ARG A 487 2.29 0.47 -5.79
CA ARG A 487 2.03 -0.97 -5.71
C ARG A 487 0.66 -1.26 -5.11
N LYS A 488 0.33 -0.64 -3.97
CA LYS A 488 -1.00 -0.77 -3.36
C LYS A 488 -2.12 -0.33 -4.32
N GLY A 489 -1.89 0.76 -5.06
CA GLY A 489 -2.82 1.21 -6.09
C GLY A 489 -3.00 0.19 -7.22
N MET A 490 -1.91 -0.45 -7.68
CA MET A 490 -1.98 -1.52 -8.70
C MET A 490 -2.72 -2.77 -8.19
N GLU A 491 -2.54 -3.12 -6.92
CA GLU A 491 -3.21 -4.29 -6.31
C GLU A 491 -4.73 -4.09 -6.18
N GLU A 492 -5.20 -2.84 -6.08
CA GLU A 492 -6.62 -2.49 -6.02
C GLU A 492 -7.32 -2.45 -7.39
N LEU A 493 -6.56 -2.48 -8.48
CA LEU A 493 -7.14 -2.49 -9.82
C LEU A 493 -7.69 -3.88 -10.15
N ALA A 494 -8.95 -3.93 -10.59
CA ALA A 494 -9.58 -5.16 -11.06
C ALA A 494 -8.87 -5.78 -12.27
N VAL A 495 -8.27 -4.93 -13.12
CA VAL A 495 -7.45 -5.33 -14.27
C VAL A 495 -6.19 -4.47 -14.27
N LYS A 496 -5.04 -5.11 -14.36
CA LYS A 496 -3.77 -4.39 -14.47
C LYS A 496 -3.60 -3.76 -15.85
N PRO A 497 -3.08 -2.53 -15.93
CA PRO A 497 -2.83 -1.86 -17.20
C PRO A 497 -1.67 -2.52 -17.96
N SER A 498 -1.56 -2.24 -19.28
CA SER A 498 -0.37 -2.60 -20.07
C SER A 498 0.88 -1.91 -19.52
N PHE A 499 2.07 -2.44 -19.84
CA PHE A 499 3.33 -1.85 -19.38
C PHE A 499 3.64 -0.45 -19.95
N GLU A 500 2.92 -0.03 -20.98
CA GLU A 500 2.98 1.35 -21.50
C GLU A 500 2.39 2.40 -20.54
N ASP A 501 1.60 1.95 -19.54
CA ASP A 501 1.00 2.85 -18.56
C ASP A 501 2.06 3.38 -17.58
N LEU A 502 2.16 4.70 -17.49
CA LEU A 502 3.17 5.39 -16.69
C LEU A 502 3.10 5.07 -15.18
N ARG A 503 1.96 4.56 -14.69
CA ARG A 503 1.83 4.13 -13.28
C ARG A 503 2.82 3.02 -12.93
N TRP A 504 3.24 2.19 -13.90
CA TRP A 504 4.28 1.19 -13.69
C TRP A 504 5.62 1.81 -13.30
N ARG A 505 5.95 3.00 -13.80
CA ARG A 505 7.20 3.71 -13.44
C ARG A 505 7.18 4.20 -12.00
N LEU A 506 6.01 4.49 -11.43
CA LEU A 506 5.88 4.78 -10.02
C LEU A 506 6.10 3.53 -9.15
N VAL A 507 5.65 2.35 -9.61
CA VAL A 507 5.88 1.08 -8.91
C VAL A 507 7.33 0.61 -9.02
N TYR A 508 7.95 0.89 -10.16
CA TYR A 508 9.31 0.45 -10.52
C TYR A 508 10.15 1.65 -10.98
N PRO A 509 10.47 2.61 -10.08
CA PRO A 509 11.36 3.72 -10.44
C PRO A 509 12.79 3.22 -10.66
N MET A 510 13.52 3.82 -11.61
CA MET A 510 14.95 3.59 -11.86
C MET A 510 15.79 4.75 -11.32
N HIS A 511 15.71 4.97 -10.01
CA HIS A 511 16.32 6.14 -9.38
C HIS A 511 17.84 6.05 -9.30
N TYR A 512 18.39 4.87 -9.06
CA TYR A 512 19.84 4.67 -8.88
C TYR A 512 20.56 4.21 -10.15
N TYR A 513 19.86 4.17 -11.29
CA TYR A 513 20.40 3.61 -12.53
C TYR A 513 21.71 4.27 -12.97
N ASP A 514 21.85 5.59 -12.87
CA ASP A 514 23.08 6.30 -13.23
C ASP A 514 24.29 5.88 -12.37
N ILE A 515 24.07 5.60 -11.09
CA ILE A 515 25.12 5.08 -10.22
C ILE A 515 25.41 3.63 -10.56
N VAL A 516 24.35 2.81 -10.69
CA VAL A 516 24.46 1.40 -11.05
C VAL A 516 25.18 1.21 -12.37
N ASP A 517 24.86 1.97 -13.40
CA ASP A 517 25.47 1.87 -14.74
C ASP A 517 26.98 2.15 -14.70
N LYS A 518 27.41 3.12 -13.89
CA LYS A 518 28.85 3.45 -13.71
C LYS A 518 29.62 2.34 -12.98
N VAL A 519 28.99 1.63 -12.04
CA VAL A 519 29.67 0.65 -11.18
C VAL A 519 29.29 -0.80 -11.45
N LYS A 520 28.46 -1.07 -12.48
CA LYS A 520 27.95 -2.42 -12.82
C LYS A 520 29.04 -3.44 -13.13
N GLY A 521 30.21 -2.99 -13.62
CA GLY A 521 31.23 -3.90 -14.16
C GLY A 521 30.66 -4.75 -15.30
N GLY A 522 30.78 -6.06 -15.21
CA GLY A 522 30.18 -7.02 -16.16
C GLY A 522 28.77 -7.48 -15.82
N ASN A 523 28.10 -6.87 -14.86
CA ASN A 523 26.73 -7.23 -14.47
C ASN A 523 25.70 -6.51 -15.34
N ASN A 524 24.50 -7.11 -15.45
CA ASN A 524 23.36 -6.44 -16.02
C ASN A 524 22.84 -5.37 -15.05
N PRO A 525 22.80 -4.08 -15.43
CA PRO A 525 22.40 -3.00 -14.51
C PRO A 525 20.96 -3.12 -14.05
N ILE A 526 20.05 -3.68 -14.86
CA ILE A 526 18.65 -3.87 -14.52
C ILE A 526 18.50 -4.92 -13.39
N ILE A 527 19.37 -5.95 -13.36
CA ILE A 527 19.39 -6.92 -12.27
C ILE A 527 19.83 -6.25 -10.97
N LEU A 528 20.84 -5.38 -11.01
CA LEU A 528 21.30 -4.64 -9.84
C LEU A 528 20.21 -3.69 -9.29
N GLU A 529 19.51 -2.96 -10.19
CA GLU A 529 18.34 -2.15 -9.81
C GLU A 529 17.21 -3.00 -9.21
N ALA A 530 16.97 -4.18 -9.77
CA ALA A 530 15.99 -5.11 -9.22
C ALA A 530 16.38 -5.59 -7.82
N ILE A 531 17.66 -5.84 -7.56
CA ILE A 531 18.18 -6.18 -6.24
C ILE A 531 17.96 -5.01 -5.28
N ILE A 532 18.37 -3.78 -5.63
CA ILE A 532 18.17 -2.58 -4.80
C ILE A 532 16.70 -2.45 -4.41
N LYS A 533 15.80 -2.60 -5.38
CA LYS A 533 14.37 -2.50 -5.13
C LYS A 533 13.85 -3.56 -4.15
N GLU A 534 14.26 -4.81 -4.31
CA GLU A 534 13.74 -5.90 -3.48
C GLU A 534 14.41 -5.96 -2.09
N GLU A 535 15.63 -5.43 -1.94
CA GLU A 535 16.36 -5.36 -0.67
C GLU A 535 15.90 -4.18 0.22
N SER A 536 15.84 -2.99 -0.32
CA SER A 536 15.63 -1.77 0.48
C SER A 536 14.39 -0.96 0.09
N HIS A 537 13.72 -1.29 -1.00
CA HIS A 537 12.70 -0.43 -1.61
C HIS A 537 13.23 1.00 -1.84
N PHE A 538 14.49 1.10 -2.29
CA PHE A 538 15.22 2.36 -2.54
C PHE A 538 15.51 3.19 -1.27
N ASN A 539 15.43 2.62 -0.08
CA ASN A 539 15.75 3.31 1.16
C ASN A 539 17.26 3.16 1.48
N PRO A 540 18.07 4.23 1.37
CA PRO A 540 19.51 4.14 1.65
C PRO A 540 19.82 3.91 3.15
N PHE A 541 18.84 4.18 4.01
CA PHE A 541 18.94 4.00 5.46
C PHE A 541 18.31 2.69 5.95
N ALA A 542 17.90 1.79 5.02
CA ALA A 542 17.31 0.51 5.39
C ALA A 542 18.28 -0.32 6.25
N LYS A 543 17.75 -0.92 7.32
CA LYS A 543 18.50 -1.81 8.21
C LYS A 543 17.62 -2.98 8.61
N SER A 544 18.11 -4.20 8.38
CA SER A 544 17.41 -5.41 8.77
C SER A 544 17.58 -5.71 10.28
N SER A 545 16.75 -6.58 10.82
CA SER A 545 16.84 -7.05 12.21
C SER A 545 18.14 -7.79 12.51
N VAL A 546 18.80 -8.35 11.48
CA VAL A 546 20.08 -9.05 11.59
C VAL A 546 21.29 -8.18 11.24
N GLY A 547 21.07 -6.89 10.93
CA GLY A 547 22.12 -5.90 10.74
C GLY A 547 22.56 -5.67 9.29
N ALA A 548 21.91 -6.25 8.29
CA ALA A 548 22.15 -5.89 6.89
C ALA A 548 21.73 -4.43 6.65
N ALA A 549 22.49 -3.68 5.85
CA ALA A 549 22.32 -2.22 5.75
C ALA A 549 22.45 -1.68 4.32
N GLY A 550 21.78 -0.54 4.08
CA GLY A 550 21.85 0.25 2.86
C GLY A 550 20.98 -0.27 1.72
N LEU A 551 21.18 0.30 0.54
CA LEU A 551 20.37 0.03 -0.66
C LEU A 551 20.40 -1.44 -1.07
N MET A 552 21.56 -2.09 -0.98
CA MET A 552 21.76 -3.48 -1.37
C MET A 552 21.84 -4.44 -0.16
N GLN A 553 21.45 -3.97 1.05
CA GLN A 553 21.35 -4.77 2.28
C GLN A 553 22.55 -5.68 2.55
N LEU A 554 23.76 -5.11 2.49
CA LEU A 554 24.98 -5.88 2.79
C LEU A 554 25.16 -6.06 4.30
N MET A 555 25.54 -7.27 4.69
CA MET A 555 26.03 -7.50 6.05
C MET A 555 27.34 -6.75 6.28
N PRO A 556 27.58 -6.15 7.46
CA PRO A 556 28.80 -5.37 7.74
C PRO A 556 30.09 -6.13 7.43
N ALA A 557 30.16 -7.43 7.75
CA ALA A 557 31.31 -8.27 7.46
C ALA A 557 31.55 -8.39 5.95
N THR A 558 30.50 -8.66 5.16
CA THR A 558 30.56 -8.75 3.70
C THR A 558 30.96 -7.42 3.08
N TYR A 559 30.38 -6.31 3.54
CA TYR A 559 30.73 -4.96 3.06
C TYR A 559 32.23 -4.68 3.26
N ASN A 560 32.74 -4.89 4.49
CA ASN A 560 34.14 -4.64 4.83
C ASN A 560 35.11 -5.54 4.05
N GLU A 561 34.76 -6.81 3.83
CA GLU A 561 35.55 -7.74 3.00
C GLU A 561 35.66 -7.22 1.58
N VAL A 562 34.53 -6.81 0.95
CA VAL A 562 34.50 -6.30 -0.41
C VAL A 562 35.28 -4.99 -0.54
N VAL A 563 35.08 -4.04 0.39
CA VAL A 563 35.80 -2.76 0.42
C VAL A 563 37.31 -3.02 0.47
N LYS A 564 37.78 -3.91 1.35
CA LYS A 564 39.20 -4.24 1.47
C LYS A 564 39.75 -4.95 0.22
N LYS A 565 39.01 -5.92 -0.32
CA LYS A 565 39.41 -6.74 -1.45
C LYS A 565 39.54 -5.92 -2.76
N HIS A 566 38.66 -4.96 -2.93
CA HIS A 566 38.59 -4.15 -4.17
C HIS A 566 39.13 -2.74 -4.01
N ASN A 567 39.71 -2.40 -2.84
CA ASN A 567 40.30 -1.09 -2.55
C ASN A 567 39.33 0.07 -2.86
N LEU A 568 38.08 -0.05 -2.36
CA LEU A 568 37.08 0.98 -2.66
C LEU A 568 37.48 2.32 -2.02
N PRO A 569 37.30 3.45 -2.77
CA PRO A 569 37.62 4.77 -2.26
C PRO A 569 36.81 5.11 -0.99
N SER A 570 37.49 5.75 -0.03
CA SER A 570 36.85 6.14 1.25
C SER A 570 36.03 7.42 1.14
N ASP A 571 36.14 8.15 0.04
CA ASP A 571 35.44 9.42 -0.26
C ASP A 571 34.10 9.24 -1.00
N LEU A 572 33.72 8.00 -1.32
CA LEU A 572 32.41 7.72 -1.90
C LEU A 572 31.30 8.05 -0.89
N ASN A 573 30.21 8.70 -1.38
CA ASN A 573 29.01 8.85 -0.58
C ASN A 573 28.43 7.44 -0.22
N ALA A 574 27.62 7.38 0.84
CA ALA A 574 27.12 6.12 1.39
C ALA A 574 26.34 5.27 0.36
N GLU A 575 25.59 5.91 -0.51
CA GLU A 575 24.78 5.27 -1.55
C GLU A 575 25.67 4.64 -2.62
N THR A 576 26.58 5.41 -3.19
CA THR A 576 27.56 4.93 -4.19
C THR A 576 28.44 3.83 -3.62
N ALA A 577 28.92 3.98 -2.37
CA ALA A 577 29.73 2.97 -1.72
C ALA A 577 28.98 1.64 -1.54
N ASN A 578 27.71 1.71 -1.11
CA ASN A 578 26.89 0.52 -0.89
C ASN A 578 26.56 -0.19 -2.22
N ILE A 579 26.18 0.57 -3.27
CA ILE A 579 25.90 0.01 -4.61
C ILE A 579 27.16 -0.59 -5.22
N THR A 580 28.31 0.09 -5.11
CA THR A 580 29.59 -0.41 -5.63
C THR A 580 29.97 -1.72 -4.94
N ALA A 581 29.92 -1.76 -3.62
CA ALA A 581 30.23 -2.97 -2.86
C ALA A 581 29.28 -4.13 -3.20
N GLY A 582 27.96 -3.83 -3.31
CA GLY A 582 26.95 -4.81 -3.71
C GLY A 582 27.17 -5.37 -5.12
N SER A 583 27.54 -4.51 -6.08
CA SER A 583 27.87 -4.93 -7.45
C SER A 583 29.06 -5.88 -7.48
N TYR A 584 30.15 -5.58 -6.75
CA TYR A 584 31.30 -6.49 -6.63
C TYR A 584 30.95 -7.81 -5.93
N TYR A 585 30.17 -7.75 -4.87
CA TYR A 585 29.70 -8.97 -4.18
C TYR A 585 28.89 -9.85 -5.12
N TYR A 586 27.92 -9.27 -5.84
CA TYR A 586 27.12 -9.99 -6.84
C TYR A 586 27.98 -10.59 -7.96
N SER A 587 28.95 -9.84 -8.49
CA SER A 587 29.93 -10.34 -9.47
C SER A 587 30.71 -11.54 -8.95
N GLY A 588 31.13 -11.50 -7.69
CA GLY A 588 31.84 -12.61 -7.05
C GLY A 588 31.00 -13.88 -6.98
N LEU A 589 29.74 -13.76 -6.55
CA LEU A 589 28.78 -14.87 -6.53
C LEU A 589 28.56 -15.45 -7.93
N LYS A 590 28.31 -14.58 -8.92
CA LYS A 590 28.07 -14.97 -10.30
C LYS A 590 29.24 -15.76 -10.86
N LYS A 591 30.48 -15.29 -10.66
CA LYS A 591 31.70 -15.96 -11.12
C LYS A 591 31.82 -17.37 -10.55
N VAL A 592 31.57 -17.56 -9.27
CA VAL A 592 31.67 -18.88 -8.60
C VAL A 592 30.56 -19.83 -9.06
N LEU A 593 29.38 -19.29 -9.42
CA LEU A 593 28.19 -20.07 -9.79
C LEU A 593 28.01 -20.21 -11.32
N GLY A 594 29.12 -20.21 -12.07
CA GLY A 594 29.13 -20.50 -13.51
C GLY A 594 28.51 -19.39 -14.36
N ASN A 595 28.62 -18.14 -13.93
CA ASN A 595 28.10 -16.95 -14.59
C ASN A 595 26.58 -16.96 -14.82
N LYS A 596 25.82 -17.65 -13.94
CA LYS A 596 24.38 -17.74 -14.03
C LYS A 596 23.71 -16.80 -13.03
N ASP A 597 23.02 -15.79 -13.53
CA ASP A 597 22.38 -14.74 -12.72
C ASP A 597 21.36 -15.32 -11.73
N LEU A 598 20.55 -16.30 -12.12
CA LEU A 598 19.55 -16.90 -11.21
C LEU A 598 20.21 -17.52 -9.97
N TYR A 599 21.31 -18.24 -10.13
CA TYR A 599 22.00 -18.84 -9.00
C TYR A 599 22.71 -17.79 -8.14
N ALA A 600 23.25 -16.73 -8.77
CA ALA A 600 23.80 -15.61 -8.05
C ALA A 600 22.76 -14.86 -7.23
N ILE A 601 21.55 -14.64 -7.78
CA ILE A 601 20.41 -14.06 -7.04
C ILE A 601 20.02 -14.96 -5.86
N ALA A 602 19.94 -16.27 -6.06
CA ALA A 602 19.63 -17.20 -4.97
C ALA A 602 20.70 -17.17 -3.87
N ALA A 603 22.00 -17.09 -4.25
CA ALA A 603 23.10 -17.04 -3.31
C ALA A 603 23.23 -15.69 -2.59
N TYR A 604 22.79 -14.61 -3.22
CA TYR A 604 22.76 -13.28 -2.61
C TYR A 604 21.93 -13.25 -1.33
N ASN A 605 20.75 -13.88 -1.35
CA ASN A 605 19.88 -13.97 -0.18
C ASN A 605 20.15 -15.21 0.68
N GLY A 606 20.29 -16.40 0.07
CA GLY A 606 20.39 -17.67 0.79
C GLY A 606 21.81 -18.07 1.17
N GLY A 607 22.81 -17.33 0.72
CA GLY A 607 24.24 -17.65 0.89
C GLY A 607 24.76 -18.69 -0.10
N ILE A 608 26.02 -18.52 -0.53
CA ILE A 608 26.66 -19.37 -1.53
C ILE A 608 26.75 -20.84 -1.08
N GLY A 609 27.04 -21.09 0.21
CA GLY A 609 27.10 -22.44 0.77
C GLY A 609 25.79 -23.21 0.71
N SER A 610 24.66 -22.51 0.89
CA SER A 610 23.32 -23.10 0.75
C SER A 610 23.05 -23.49 -0.69
N VAL A 611 23.33 -22.61 -1.65
CA VAL A 611 23.05 -22.84 -3.08
C VAL A 611 23.91 -23.98 -3.62
N THR A 612 25.19 -24.04 -3.27
CA THR A 612 26.08 -25.16 -3.66
C THR A 612 25.64 -26.51 -3.08
N ASN A 613 25.15 -26.49 -1.83
CA ASN A 613 24.57 -27.68 -1.20
C ASN A 613 23.27 -28.13 -1.91
N TRP A 614 22.46 -27.19 -2.40
CA TRP A 614 21.23 -27.54 -3.14
C TRP A 614 21.53 -28.19 -4.48
N PHE A 615 22.62 -27.81 -5.18
CA PHE A 615 22.99 -28.48 -6.45
C PHE A 615 23.24 -29.97 -6.28
N SER A 616 23.77 -30.41 -5.13
CA SER A 616 24.02 -31.82 -4.84
C SER A 616 22.80 -32.58 -4.34
N LYS A 617 21.77 -31.90 -3.82
CA LYS A 617 20.63 -32.52 -3.13
C LYS A 617 19.33 -32.47 -3.91
N LEU A 618 19.13 -31.44 -4.76
CA LEU A 618 17.89 -31.27 -5.50
C LEU A 618 17.96 -32.01 -6.84
N ILE A 619 16.87 -32.65 -7.18
CA ILE A 619 16.69 -33.32 -8.49
C ILE A 619 15.79 -32.41 -9.33
N TYR A 620 16.37 -31.80 -10.36
CA TYR A 620 15.65 -30.91 -11.26
C TYR A 620 16.08 -31.09 -12.70
N SER A 621 15.15 -30.94 -13.64
CA SER A 621 15.43 -31.05 -15.08
C SER A 621 15.62 -29.68 -15.75
N ASP A 622 15.18 -28.63 -15.12
CA ASP A 622 15.36 -27.26 -15.55
C ASP A 622 15.36 -26.25 -14.38
N ILE A 623 15.64 -25.01 -14.71
CA ILE A 623 15.81 -23.93 -13.73
C ILE A 623 14.53 -23.59 -12.94
N ASP A 624 13.35 -23.81 -13.57
CA ASP A 624 12.08 -23.55 -12.89
C ASP A 624 11.82 -24.58 -11.81
N GLU A 625 12.18 -25.84 -12.08
CA GLU A 625 12.11 -26.93 -11.09
C GLU A 625 13.08 -26.69 -9.94
N PHE A 626 14.28 -26.15 -10.23
CA PHE A 626 15.22 -25.75 -9.19
C PHE A 626 14.60 -24.67 -8.27
N VAL A 627 14.06 -23.60 -8.84
CA VAL A 627 13.46 -22.50 -8.07
C VAL A 627 12.33 -22.99 -7.17
N GLU A 628 11.44 -23.86 -7.68
CA GLU A 628 10.33 -24.38 -6.88
C GLU A 628 10.78 -25.30 -5.74
N GLN A 629 11.93 -25.94 -5.87
CA GLN A 629 12.47 -26.84 -4.88
C GLN A 629 13.43 -26.15 -3.88
N ILE A 630 13.73 -24.85 -4.04
CA ILE A 630 14.54 -24.12 -3.05
C ILE A 630 13.94 -24.33 -1.65
N PRO A 631 14.72 -24.91 -0.70
CA PRO A 631 14.17 -25.28 0.62
C PRO A 631 13.83 -24.09 1.50
N TYR A 632 14.52 -22.95 1.29
CA TYR A 632 14.29 -21.72 2.07
C TYR A 632 13.18 -20.90 1.42
N PRO A 633 11.99 -20.79 2.05
CA PRO A 633 10.86 -20.05 1.49
C PRO A 633 11.20 -18.58 1.18
N GLU A 634 12.01 -17.95 2.03
CA GLU A 634 12.47 -16.57 1.83
C GLU A 634 13.27 -16.46 0.54
N THR A 635 14.31 -17.32 0.37
CA THR A 635 15.17 -17.29 -0.82
C THR A 635 14.40 -17.64 -2.10
N LYS A 636 13.50 -18.63 -2.04
CA LYS A 636 12.59 -18.96 -3.14
C LYS A 636 11.79 -17.73 -3.60
N ASN A 637 11.18 -17.05 -2.64
CA ASN A 637 10.39 -15.84 -2.92
C ASN A 637 11.27 -14.69 -3.40
N TYR A 638 12.47 -14.54 -2.85
CA TYR A 638 13.44 -13.53 -3.26
C TYR A 638 13.83 -13.68 -4.72
N VAL A 639 14.23 -14.89 -5.15
CA VAL A 639 14.54 -15.16 -6.56
C VAL A 639 13.39 -14.78 -7.48
N LYS A 640 12.18 -15.20 -7.13
CA LYS A 640 10.98 -14.87 -7.92
C LYS A 640 10.69 -13.37 -7.96
N LYS A 641 10.89 -12.66 -6.85
CA LYS A 641 10.70 -11.20 -6.77
C LYS A 641 11.72 -10.44 -7.62
N VAL A 642 13.02 -10.74 -7.47
CA VAL A 642 14.07 -10.08 -8.25
C VAL A 642 13.87 -10.30 -9.75
N LEU A 643 13.62 -11.54 -10.18
CA LEU A 643 13.39 -11.84 -11.60
C LEU A 643 12.09 -11.26 -12.15
N ARG A 644 11.04 -11.19 -11.34
CA ARG A 644 9.81 -10.44 -11.68
C ARG A 644 10.12 -8.97 -11.88
N THR A 645 10.86 -8.36 -10.96
CA THR A 645 11.22 -6.95 -11.02
C THR A 645 12.09 -6.67 -12.24
N TYR A 646 13.06 -7.52 -12.52
CA TYR A 646 13.86 -7.48 -13.74
C TYR A 646 12.99 -7.53 -15.00
N TRP A 647 12.04 -8.46 -15.07
CA TRP A 647 11.09 -8.59 -16.19
C TRP A 647 10.25 -7.33 -16.39
N VAL A 648 9.72 -6.77 -15.29
CA VAL A 648 8.90 -5.55 -15.37
C VAL A 648 9.73 -4.36 -15.83
N TYR A 649 10.94 -4.18 -15.31
CA TYR A 649 11.85 -3.13 -15.79
C TYR A 649 12.06 -3.20 -17.30
N GLY A 650 12.36 -4.39 -17.83
CA GLY A 650 12.59 -4.57 -19.27
C GLY A 650 11.36 -4.36 -20.16
N ASN A 651 10.15 -4.29 -19.60
CA ASN A 651 8.93 -3.99 -20.35
C ASN A 651 8.44 -2.55 -20.16
N VAL A 652 8.89 -1.86 -19.09
CA VAL A 652 8.44 -0.50 -18.76
C VAL A 652 9.39 0.56 -19.29
N TYR A 653 10.70 0.25 -19.40
CA TYR A 653 11.78 1.11 -19.85
C TYR A 653 12.43 0.60 -21.14
#